data_59d07c04bf12a25a3a5d8ec9c1f6e64f
#
_entry.id   59d07c04bf12a25a3a5d8ec9c1f6e64f
#
_cell.length_a   1.000
_cell.length_b   1.000
_cell.length_c   1.000
_cell.angle_alpha   90.00
_cell.angle_beta   90.00
_cell.angle_gamma   90.00
#
_symmetry.space_group_name_H-M   'P 1'
#
loop_
_entity.id
_entity.type
_entity.pdbx_description
1 polymer ?
#
loop_
_entity_poly.entity_id
_entity_poly.type
_entity_poly.pdbx_seq_one_letter_code
_entity_poly.pdbx_strand_id
1 'polypeptide(L)'
;MFIYKAATLALIFATVGAVSVRAQDDEITSIDDFLEEKEVTQLDELSVESEIEAEQAKQAKKAESVATIDAAEMQNTSKTVSKAINSASGVKVRKSGGMGSEGKINIRGMEGKNIKVLVNGVPVETQGNLGLDDIPIDQIADIEVYKGYIPARFATDGAGGAINIITKKRPANSIDASYSLSSFNTHKASVSASHLIDSIVGGAGIEVGVSGYFNHSDNDYEFTSPYMKSSTGKDTSIVRDHDHYTSYNVQTFVNLMKAWFDQVSLGASYGAFEKEIQGDANRIVDAKSEGYNWGATFGLDKKNIFVKDLNFGNHFSFGYSENKVVDTSRVHCRNWFSCDTAKKNVGELSSMGLPKLRTVQAYDFNNLLNLDYQLLKKQFVYWNTLFRYHKETPEDDVGSKMVGFNTAGFPGKTISVTTGLSLEDNFFDSRLQNLLGVKFHYLKAEISNTSTSLLQQASVESNDYNDFSYDESLMFRIVKPLAIKGSYQHAVRLPTPEELFGDGVRVSAATKLKPEEADNFNAGLSLDFQEILLVARFRFDGDVFYSYYKNRIHYMGTAQMSVPYFNMEPIRAWGYEGDVKLDVNEWILLGTNWTFQDLRNINYNAKQGILEDAIIPNIPRFFMNYMAEFHMGDIFNKNDFVKLWWAANYTDEYYYGWKLSSRQSRKVEASFSQDLGVEYSVWDNKLAWSFEVDNFMDETVYDKFGESKPGRTFATKIRYSFR
;
A
#
# COMPACT_ATOMS: atom_id res chain seq x y z
N MET A 1 -31.54 12.94 -15.95
CA MET A 1 -30.09 12.80 -15.78
C MET A 1 -29.63 11.34 -15.78
N PHE A 2 -30.40 10.41 -15.18
CA PHE A 2 -30.12 8.96 -15.20
C PHE A 2 -30.14 8.33 -16.60
N ILE A 3 -31.06 8.76 -17.46
CA ILE A 3 -31.27 8.20 -18.83
C ILE A 3 -30.12 8.58 -19.79
N TYR A 4 -29.48 9.75 -19.60
CA TYR A 4 -28.35 10.16 -20.43
C TYR A 4 -27.04 9.41 -20.13
N LYS A 5 -26.76 9.13 -18.86
CA LYS A 5 -25.56 8.32 -18.48
C LYS A 5 -25.70 6.86 -18.92
N ALA A 6 -26.90 6.28 -18.89
CA ALA A 6 -27.17 4.93 -19.41
C ALA A 6 -27.11 4.83 -20.94
N ALA A 7 -27.50 5.88 -21.66
CA ALA A 7 -27.42 5.93 -23.12
C ALA A 7 -26.00 6.04 -23.65
N THR A 8 -25.12 6.74 -22.94
CA THR A 8 -23.68 6.85 -23.28
C THR A 8 -22.96 5.52 -23.06
N LEU A 9 -23.30 4.77 -21.99
CA LEU A 9 -22.78 3.42 -21.76
C LEU A 9 -23.23 2.44 -22.85
N ALA A 10 -24.48 2.50 -23.26
CA ALA A 10 -25.00 1.64 -24.34
C ALA A 10 -24.35 1.93 -25.70
N LEU A 11 -23.95 3.17 -25.97
CA LEU A 11 -23.25 3.53 -27.22
C LEU A 11 -21.80 3.01 -27.22
N ILE A 12 -21.11 3.00 -26.09
CA ILE A 12 -19.74 2.46 -25.99
C ILE A 12 -19.74 0.93 -26.20
N PHE A 13 -20.73 0.21 -25.64
CA PHE A 13 -20.88 -1.23 -25.89
C PHE A 13 -21.27 -1.57 -27.34
N ALA A 14 -22.02 -0.72 -28.00
CA ALA A 14 -22.45 -0.94 -29.39
C ALA A 14 -21.33 -0.70 -30.41
N THR A 15 -20.36 0.17 -30.12
CA THR A 15 -19.21 0.43 -31.04
C THR A 15 -18.15 -0.65 -30.99
N VAL A 16 -17.94 -1.30 -29.83
CA VAL A 16 -16.98 -2.42 -29.69
C VAL A 16 -17.55 -3.71 -30.31
N GLY A 17 -18.87 -3.93 -30.27
CA GLY A 17 -19.51 -5.09 -30.89
C GLY A 17 -19.55 -5.05 -32.43
N ALA A 18 -19.41 -3.87 -33.05
CA ALA A 18 -19.52 -3.71 -34.49
C ALA A 18 -18.23 -4.00 -35.27
N VAL A 19 -17.08 -4.10 -34.60
CA VAL A 19 -15.78 -4.37 -35.25
C VAL A 19 -15.46 -5.88 -35.31
N SER A 20 -16.20 -6.74 -34.63
CA SER A 20 -15.91 -8.17 -34.53
C SER A 20 -16.55 -9.07 -35.58
N VAL A 21 -17.22 -8.54 -36.62
CA VAL A 21 -17.92 -9.34 -37.62
C VAL A 21 -17.31 -9.13 -39.02
N ARG A 22 -16.02 -9.33 -39.23
CA ARG A 22 -15.44 -9.69 -40.52
C ARG A 22 -13.97 -10.07 -40.42
N ALA A 23 -13.70 -11.31 -40.09
CA ALA A 23 -12.50 -12.00 -40.53
C ALA A 23 -12.89 -13.45 -40.80
N GLN A 24 -12.96 -13.75 -42.09
CA GLN A 24 -13.28 -15.05 -42.63
C GLN A 24 -12.03 -15.95 -42.62
N ASP A 25 -12.25 -17.21 -42.40
CA ASP A 25 -11.37 -18.36 -42.37
C ASP A 25 -10.17 -18.30 -43.35
N ASP A 26 -8.99 -18.57 -42.77
CA ASP A 26 -7.93 -19.32 -43.49
C ASP A 26 -7.30 -20.28 -42.45
N GLU A 27 -7.41 -21.56 -42.78
CA GLU A 27 -6.83 -22.70 -42.06
C GLU A 27 -5.30 -22.58 -42.00
N ILE A 28 -4.75 -22.53 -40.78
CA ILE A 28 -3.37 -22.90 -40.52
C ILE A 28 -3.33 -23.99 -39.48
N THR A 29 -2.84 -25.13 -39.91
CA THR A 29 -2.57 -26.37 -39.24
C THR A 29 -1.91 -26.22 -37.86
N SER A 30 -2.35 -27.07 -36.96
CA SER A 30 -2.05 -27.29 -35.58
C SER A 30 -0.57 -27.11 -35.15
N ILE A 31 -0.38 -26.30 -34.11
CA ILE A 31 0.82 -26.30 -33.25
C ILE A 31 0.75 -27.43 -32.18
N ASP A 32 -0.26 -28.25 -32.21
CA ASP A 32 -0.44 -29.36 -31.27
C ASP A 32 0.55 -30.53 -31.47
N ASP A 33 1.26 -30.58 -32.58
CA ASP A 33 2.24 -31.64 -32.87
C ASP A 33 3.66 -31.37 -32.32
N PHE A 34 3.87 -30.29 -31.54
CA PHE A 34 5.19 -29.97 -30.99
C PHE A 34 5.31 -30.16 -29.48
N LEU A 35 4.27 -30.66 -28.82
CA LEU A 35 4.23 -30.93 -27.39
C LEU A 35 3.98 -32.40 -27.03
N GLU A 36 4.48 -33.34 -27.85
CA GLU A 36 4.60 -34.74 -27.38
C GLU A 36 5.77 -34.89 -26.42
N GLU A 37 5.41 -35.30 -25.24
CA GLU A 37 6.14 -35.94 -24.17
C GLU A 37 7.67 -36.09 -24.35
N LYS A 38 8.41 -35.21 -23.62
CA LYS A 38 9.71 -35.63 -23.07
C LYS A 38 9.60 -35.69 -21.56
N GLU A 39 9.90 -36.86 -21.05
CA GLU A 39 9.97 -37.19 -19.63
C GLU A 39 10.65 -36.09 -18.82
N VAL A 40 9.96 -35.70 -17.75
CA VAL A 40 10.44 -34.78 -16.71
C VAL A 40 11.55 -35.48 -15.94
N THR A 41 12.78 -35.26 -16.33
CA THR A 41 13.94 -35.51 -15.49
C THR A 41 14.98 -34.42 -15.78
N GLN A 42 15.30 -33.61 -14.78
CA GLN A 42 16.27 -32.52 -14.72
C GLN A 42 15.82 -31.17 -15.32
N LEU A 43 15.07 -30.41 -14.54
CA LEU A 43 14.77 -28.98 -14.80
C LEU A 43 14.60 -28.17 -13.49
N ASP A 44 15.45 -28.38 -12.50
CA ASP A 44 15.38 -27.61 -11.25
C ASP A 44 16.28 -26.37 -11.20
N GLU A 45 17.20 -26.19 -12.13
CA GLU A 45 18.14 -25.06 -12.14
C GLU A 45 17.76 -23.90 -13.10
N LEU A 46 16.89 -24.14 -14.08
CA LEU A 46 16.41 -23.11 -15.03
C LEU A 46 15.09 -22.44 -14.61
N SER A 47 14.48 -22.87 -13.50
CA SER A 47 13.11 -22.48 -13.18
C SER A 47 12.97 -21.10 -12.54
N VAL A 48 13.94 -20.63 -11.77
CA VAL A 48 13.81 -19.35 -11.05
C VAL A 48 14.03 -18.17 -11.98
N GLU A 49 15.05 -18.18 -12.81
CA GLU A 49 15.25 -17.11 -13.83
C GLU A 49 14.11 -17.10 -14.86
N SER A 50 13.63 -18.26 -15.30
CA SER A 50 12.54 -18.35 -16.26
C SER A 50 11.18 -17.93 -15.68
N GLU A 51 10.93 -18.12 -14.38
CA GLU A 51 9.72 -17.63 -13.72
C GLU A 51 9.74 -16.11 -13.53
N ILE A 52 10.88 -15.53 -13.17
CA ILE A 52 11.09 -14.09 -13.06
C ILE A 52 10.97 -13.43 -14.43
N GLU A 53 11.59 -13.99 -15.46
CA GLU A 53 11.45 -13.51 -16.83
C GLU A 53 10.02 -13.63 -17.37
N ALA A 54 9.31 -14.70 -17.04
CA ALA A 54 7.93 -14.93 -17.41
C ALA A 54 6.98 -13.94 -16.73
N GLU A 55 7.21 -13.62 -15.45
CA GLU A 55 6.39 -12.67 -14.71
C GLU A 55 6.66 -11.23 -15.16
N GLN A 56 7.92 -10.84 -15.34
CA GLN A 56 8.31 -9.55 -15.92
C GLN A 56 7.80 -9.41 -17.37
N ALA A 57 7.80 -10.50 -18.14
CA ALA A 57 7.22 -10.51 -19.48
C ALA A 57 5.69 -10.39 -19.47
N LYS A 58 5.01 -10.90 -18.43
CA LYS A 58 3.57 -10.69 -18.23
C LYS A 58 3.26 -9.24 -17.92
N GLN A 59 4.12 -8.54 -17.18
CA GLN A 59 3.93 -7.13 -16.84
C GLN A 59 4.15 -6.19 -18.01
N ALA A 60 5.20 -6.43 -18.80
CA ALA A 60 5.40 -5.73 -20.06
C ALA A 60 4.23 -5.92 -21.06
N LYS A 61 3.33 -6.88 -20.75
CA LYS A 61 2.10 -7.15 -21.50
C LYS A 61 0.84 -6.56 -20.90
N LYS A 62 0.90 -5.89 -19.72
CA LYS A 62 -0.28 -5.25 -19.13
C LYS A 62 -0.54 -3.90 -19.78
N ALA A 63 -1.80 -3.65 -20.10
CA ALA A 63 -2.23 -2.39 -20.69
C ALA A 63 -2.21 -1.24 -19.68
N GLU A 64 -2.35 -1.55 -18.42
CA GLU A 64 -2.40 -0.55 -17.33
C GLU A 64 -1.01 0.03 -17.01
N SER A 65 -0.99 1.26 -16.50
CA SER A 65 0.21 1.87 -15.90
C SER A 65 0.46 1.23 -14.52
N VAL A 66 1.20 0.12 -14.53
CA VAL A 66 1.54 -0.64 -13.33
C VAL A 66 3.06 -0.81 -13.24
N ALA A 67 3.63 -0.53 -12.07
CA ALA A 67 4.99 -0.91 -11.74
C ALA A 67 4.94 -2.16 -10.87
N THR A 68 5.72 -3.18 -11.20
CA THR A 68 5.86 -4.35 -10.35
C THR A 68 7.26 -4.43 -9.78
N ILE A 69 7.32 -4.75 -8.51
CA ILE A 69 8.52 -4.92 -7.72
C ILE A 69 8.57 -6.39 -7.36
N ASP A 70 9.57 -7.09 -7.85
CA ASP A 70 9.86 -8.46 -7.45
C ASP A 70 10.41 -8.45 -6.02
N ALA A 71 9.61 -8.95 -5.08
CA ALA A 71 10.03 -9.04 -3.69
C ALA A 71 11.03 -10.19 -3.46
N ALA A 72 11.16 -11.14 -4.37
CA ALA A 72 12.15 -12.20 -4.28
C ALA A 72 13.58 -11.68 -4.23
N GLU A 73 13.87 -10.58 -4.95
CA GLU A 73 15.18 -9.90 -4.93
C GLU A 73 15.55 -9.29 -3.57
N MET A 74 14.57 -9.12 -2.67
CA MET A 74 14.74 -8.43 -1.38
C MET A 74 14.57 -9.36 -0.16
N GLN A 75 14.17 -10.61 -0.35
CA GLN A 75 13.81 -11.53 0.74
C GLN A 75 14.93 -11.80 1.72
N ASN A 76 16.16 -11.85 1.25
CA ASN A 76 17.33 -12.09 2.08
C ASN A 76 17.84 -10.82 2.77
N THR A 77 17.26 -9.66 2.47
CA THR A 77 17.61 -8.36 3.05
C THR A 77 16.68 -7.96 4.19
N SER A 78 17.06 -6.98 5.00
CA SER A 78 16.21 -6.39 6.06
C SER A 78 15.30 -5.29 5.56
N LYS A 79 15.21 -5.08 4.24
CA LYS A 79 14.33 -4.08 3.61
C LYS A 79 12.88 -4.30 4.00
N THR A 80 12.15 -3.20 4.14
CA THR A 80 10.72 -3.21 4.45
C THR A 80 9.89 -3.04 3.19
N VAL A 81 8.60 -3.36 3.27
CA VAL A 81 7.65 -3.15 2.16
C VAL A 81 7.61 -1.69 1.72
N SER A 82 7.65 -0.74 2.66
CA SER A 82 7.72 0.69 2.33
C SER A 82 8.99 1.07 1.57
N LYS A 83 10.14 0.50 1.91
CA LYS A 83 11.40 0.70 1.15
C LYS A 83 11.28 0.11 -0.27
N ALA A 84 10.71 -1.09 -0.38
CA ALA A 84 10.47 -1.73 -1.67
C ALA A 84 9.56 -0.86 -2.57
N ILE A 85 8.42 -0.40 -2.06
CA ILE A 85 7.49 0.45 -2.79
C ILE A 85 8.13 1.79 -3.19
N ASN A 86 8.95 2.37 -2.31
CA ASN A 86 9.63 3.64 -2.57
C ASN A 86 10.67 3.55 -3.71
N SER A 87 11.07 2.34 -4.11
CA SER A 87 11.97 2.13 -5.26
C SER A 87 11.26 2.21 -6.62
N ALA A 88 9.93 2.26 -6.67
CA ALA A 88 9.18 2.39 -7.92
C ALA A 88 9.07 3.84 -8.37
N SER A 89 9.10 4.08 -9.69
CA SER A 89 8.79 5.39 -10.27
C SER A 89 7.36 5.81 -9.94
N GLY A 90 7.10 7.10 -9.76
CA GLY A 90 5.79 7.64 -9.40
C GLY A 90 5.40 7.50 -7.93
N VAL A 91 6.24 6.86 -7.12
CA VAL A 91 5.94 6.54 -5.72
C VAL A 91 6.93 7.19 -4.77
N LYS A 92 6.42 7.79 -3.70
CA LYS A 92 7.22 8.26 -2.57
C LYS A 92 6.55 7.83 -1.27
N VAL A 93 7.27 7.10 -0.42
CA VAL A 93 6.83 6.78 0.93
C VAL A 93 7.51 7.72 1.91
N ARG A 94 6.73 8.46 2.68
CA ARG A 94 7.20 9.37 3.73
C ARG A 94 6.85 8.80 5.10
N LYS A 95 7.79 8.81 6.04
CA LYS A 95 7.59 8.34 7.41
C LYS A 95 7.89 9.46 8.40
N SER A 96 7.10 9.53 9.46
CA SER A 96 7.26 10.51 10.54
C SER A 96 8.25 10.10 11.62
N GLY A 97 8.93 8.96 11.47
CA GLY A 97 9.85 8.48 12.50
C GLY A 97 10.39 7.08 12.24
N GLY A 98 10.74 6.39 13.33
CA GLY A 98 11.24 5.01 13.32
C GLY A 98 10.18 3.95 13.02
N MET A 99 10.44 2.72 13.44
CA MET A 99 9.51 1.61 13.28
C MET A 99 8.18 1.89 13.99
N GLY A 100 7.06 1.47 13.41
CA GLY A 100 5.71 1.71 13.93
C GLY A 100 5.19 3.13 13.75
N SER A 101 5.98 4.05 13.15
CA SER A 101 5.51 5.40 12.83
C SER A 101 4.63 5.40 11.59
N GLU A 102 3.69 6.34 11.52
CA GLU A 102 2.80 6.50 10.38
C GLU A 102 3.58 6.71 9.08
N GLY A 103 3.31 5.86 8.09
CA GLY A 103 3.83 5.98 6.74
C GLY A 103 2.76 6.52 5.79
N LYS A 104 3.08 7.58 5.04
CA LYS A 104 2.21 8.13 3.98
C LYS A 104 2.76 7.74 2.63
N ILE A 105 1.99 6.94 1.92
CA ILE A 105 2.30 6.56 0.55
C ILE A 105 1.74 7.65 -0.36
N ASN A 106 2.60 8.15 -1.23
CA ASN A 106 2.27 9.10 -2.28
C ASN A 106 2.43 8.41 -3.63
N ILE A 107 1.40 8.41 -4.44
CA ILE A 107 1.45 7.98 -5.85
C ILE A 107 1.04 9.16 -6.71
N ARG A 108 1.97 9.69 -7.53
CA ARG A 108 1.74 10.84 -8.43
C ARG A 108 1.07 12.03 -7.73
N GLY A 109 1.50 12.27 -6.47
CA GLY A 109 1.01 13.37 -5.64
C GLY A 109 -0.26 13.07 -4.83
N MET A 110 -0.90 11.93 -5.02
CA MET A 110 -2.02 11.53 -4.18
C MET A 110 -1.55 10.70 -3.00
N GLU A 111 -2.14 10.94 -1.84
CA GLU A 111 -1.71 10.36 -0.55
C GLU A 111 -2.85 9.77 0.28
N GLY A 112 -2.45 8.96 1.26
CA GLY A 112 -3.30 8.48 2.34
C GLY A 112 -4.45 7.59 1.82
N LYS A 113 -5.67 7.90 2.21
CA LYS A 113 -6.88 7.11 1.89
C LYS A 113 -7.21 7.02 0.40
N ASN A 114 -6.57 7.86 -0.43
CA ASN A 114 -6.69 7.81 -1.90
C ASN A 114 -5.94 6.64 -2.52
N ILE A 115 -4.98 6.08 -1.80
CA ILE A 115 -4.22 4.90 -2.22
C ILE A 115 -4.78 3.69 -1.50
N LYS A 116 -5.23 2.70 -2.25
CA LYS A 116 -5.74 1.45 -1.68
C LYS A 116 -4.64 0.41 -1.57
N VAL A 117 -4.55 -0.23 -0.42
CA VAL A 117 -3.65 -1.36 -0.21
C VAL A 117 -4.47 -2.64 -0.31
N LEU A 118 -3.99 -3.56 -1.11
CA LEU A 118 -4.61 -4.85 -1.37
C LEU A 118 -3.61 -5.96 -1.00
N VAL A 119 -4.12 -7.07 -0.52
CA VAL A 119 -3.35 -8.31 -0.40
C VAL A 119 -4.06 -9.37 -1.23
N ASN A 120 -3.39 -9.88 -2.26
CA ASN A 120 -3.96 -10.82 -3.24
C ASN A 120 -5.28 -10.30 -3.86
N GLY A 121 -5.34 -9.01 -4.17
CA GLY A 121 -6.52 -8.36 -4.75
C GLY A 121 -7.63 -8.00 -3.75
N VAL A 122 -7.52 -8.39 -2.48
CA VAL A 122 -8.50 -8.07 -1.44
C VAL A 122 -8.06 -6.79 -0.72
N PRO A 123 -8.89 -5.72 -0.71
CA PRO A 123 -8.56 -4.50 0.01
C PRO A 123 -8.41 -4.75 1.51
N VAL A 124 -7.28 -4.28 2.05
CA VAL A 124 -6.99 -4.32 3.49
C VAL A 124 -7.14 -2.91 4.03
N GLU A 125 -8.05 -2.70 4.97
CA GLU A 125 -8.07 -1.46 5.72
C GLU A 125 -7.09 -1.61 6.88
N THR A 126 -6.03 -0.80 6.85
CA THR A 126 -5.08 -0.73 7.96
C THR A 126 -5.78 -0.07 9.15
N GLN A 127 -6.42 -0.88 9.98
CA GLN A 127 -6.99 -0.42 11.23
C GLN A 127 -5.92 -0.47 12.32
N GLY A 128 -5.76 0.64 13.02
CA GLY A 128 -4.74 0.79 14.03
C GLY A 128 -3.34 1.05 13.45
N ASN A 129 -2.31 0.92 14.29
CA ASN A 129 -0.92 1.18 13.94
C ASN A 129 -0.19 -0.03 13.30
N LEU A 130 -0.91 -1.09 12.91
CA LEU A 130 -0.33 -2.17 12.10
C LEU A 130 -0.04 -1.62 10.72
N GLY A 131 1.22 -1.30 10.50
CA GLY A 131 1.70 -0.65 9.28
C GLY A 131 2.00 -1.64 8.17
N LEU A 132 2.17 -1.11 6.97
CA LEU A 132 2.61 -1.88 5.80
C LEU A 132 3.95 -2.60 6.05
N ASP A 133 4.83 -2.02 6.86
CA ASP A 133 6.14 -2.57 7.20
C ASP A 133 6.11 -3.70 8.23
N ASP A 134 4.97 -3.98 8.83
CA ASP A 134 4.77 -5.15 9.67
C ASP A 134 4.66 -6.44 8.85
N ILE A 135 4.28 -6.33 7.56
CA ILE A 135 4.24 -7.48 6.65
C ILE A 135 5.68 -7.87 6.28
N PRO A 136 6.12 -9.10 6.60
CA PRO A 136 7.46 -9.53 6.24
C PRO A 136 7.65 -9.63 4.73
N ILE A 137 8.71 -9.02 4.20
CA ILE A 137 9.07 -9.10 2.78
C ILE A 137 9.29 -10.56 2.33
N ASP A 138 9.67 -11.43 3.26
CA ASP A 138 9.90 -12.86 3.03
C ASP A 138 8.65 -13.62 2.60
N GLN A 139 7.46 -13.12 2.95
CA GLN A 139 6.17 -13.72 2.62
C GLN A 139 5.56 -13.17 1.33
N ILE A 140 6.22 -12.20 0.69
CA ILE A 140 5.74 -11.50 -0.50
C ILE A 140 6.45 -12.07 -1.74
N ALA A 141 5.68 -12.35 -2.79
CA ALA A 141 6.20 -12.68 -4.11
C ALA A 141 6.46 -11.38 -4.89
N ASP A 142 5.41 -10.58 -5.08
CA ASP A 142 5.43 -9.36 -5.88
C ASP A 142 4.65 -8.24 -5.21
N ILE A 143 5.00 -7.00 -5.55
CA ILE A 143 4.22 -5.82 -5.20
C ILE A 143 3.88 -5.08 -6.49
N GLU A 144 2.59 -5.02 -6.81
CA GLU A 144 2.09 -4.26 -7.95
C GLU A 144 1.64 -2.87 -7.51
N VAL A 145 2.11 -1.83 -8.18
CA VAL A 145 1.73 -0.45 -7.92
C VAL A 145 0.96 0.10 -9.12
N TYR A 146 -0.34 0.25 -8.97
CA TYR A 146 -1.25 0.83 -9.95
C TYR A 146 -1.27 2.35 -9.79
N LYS A 147 -0.85 3.08 -10.82
CA LYS A 147 -0.57 4.53 -10.74
C LYS A 147 -1.66 5.35 -11.44
N GLY A 148 -2.53 5.98 -10.65
CA GLY A 148 -3.66 6.77 -11.16
C GLY A 148 -4.70 5.94 -11.92
N TYR A 149 -4.72 4.63 -11.70
CA TYR A 149 -5.62 3.68 -12.33
C TYR A 149 -5.83 2.49 -11.40
N ILE A 150 -7.08 2.10 -11.17
CA ILE A 150 -7.43 0.91 -10.38
C ILE A 150 -8.39 0.07 -11.22
N PRO A 151 -7.95 -1.07 -11.77
CA PRO A 151 -8.80 -1.93 -12.60
C PRO A 151 -10.12 -2.29 -11.90
N ALA A 152 -11.19 -2.41 -12.68
CA ALA A 152 -12.50 -2.76 -12.13
C ALA A 152 -12.57 -4.19 -11.56
N ARG A 153 -11.64 -5.07 -11.96
CA ARG A 153 -11.46 -6.40 -11.33
C ARG A 153 -11.12 -6.34 -9.84
N PHE A 154 -10.50 -5.24 -9.37
CA PHE A 154 -10.42 -4.95 -7.95
C PHE A 154 -11.68 -4.20 -7.53
N ALA A 155 -12.63 -4.87 -6.96
CA ALA A 155 -13.90 -4.30 -6.51
C ALA A 155 -13.69 -3.32 -5.34
N THR A 156 -12.91 -2.25 -5.57
CA THR A 156 -12.58 -1.21 -4.59
C THR A 156 -12.73 0.19 -5.18
N ASP A 157 -12.99 1.16 -4.33
CA ASP A 157 -12.96 2.58 -4.63
C ASP A 157 -11.52 3.11 -4.55
N GLY A 158 -11.26 4.35 -4.94
CA GLY A 158 -9.96 5.01 -4.82
C GLY A 158 -9.68 5.91 -6.01
N ALA A 159 -9.01 7.05 -5.77
CA ALA A 159 -8.79 8.09 -6.76
C ALA A 159 -7.31 8.24 -7.19
N GLY A 160 -6.36 7.78 -6.38
CA GLY A 160 -4.93 7.99 -6.61
C GLY A 160 -4.18 6.76 -7.12
N GLY A 161 -4.73 5.57 -6.93
CA GLY A 161 -4.10 4.32 -7.31
C GLY A 161 -4.21 3.23 -6.25
N ALA A 162 -3.55 2.10 -6.47
CA ALA A 162 -3.54 0.98 -5.54
C ALA A 162 -2.17 0.29 -5.47
N ILE A 163 -1.92 -0.36 -4.35
CA ILE A 163 -0.78 -1.24 -4.13
C ILE A 163 -1.33 -2.62 -3.83
N ASN A 164 -1.04 -3.59 -4.68
CA ASN A 164 -1.43 -4.98 -4.48
C ASN A 164 -0.21 -5.81 -4.08
N ILE A 165 -0.22 -6.31 -2.86
CA ILE A 165 0.79 -7.20 -2.32
C ILE A 165 0.39 -8.62 -2.66
N ILE A 166 1.19 -9.28 -3.50
CA ILE A 166 0.98 -10.66 -3.87
C ILE A 166 1.83 -11.54 -2.95
N THR A 167 1.17 -12.36 -2.15
CA THR A 167 1.87 -13.28 -1.25
C THR A 167 2.39 -14.50 -2.02
N LYS A 168 3.47 -15.07 -1.53
CA LYS A 168 4.05 -16.30 -2.11
C LYS A 168 3.04 -17.44 -2.10
N LYS A 169 2.94 -18.14 -3.22
CA LYS A 169 2.36 -19.48 -3.24
C LYS A 169 3.34 -20.42 -2.54
N ARG A 170 2.92 -20.98 -1.43
CA ARG A 170 3.77 -21.88 -0.65
C ARG A 170 3.82 -23.22 -1.35
N PRO A 171 5.02 -23.82 -1.57
CA PRO A 171 5.10 -25.22 -1.93
C PRO A 171 4.52 -26.06 -0.78
N ALA A 172 3.89 -27.16 -1.13
CA ALA A 172 3.55 -28.19 -0.14
C ALA A 172 4.83 -28.62 0.61
N ASN A 173 4.77 -28.73 1.94
CA ASN A 173 5.90 -29.13 2.78
C ASN A 173 7.07 -28.12 2.76
N SER A 174 6.79 -26.88 3.10
CA SER A 174 7.80 -25.82 3.13
C SER A 174 7.96 -25.19 4.52
N ILE A 175 9.17 -24.71 4.80
CA ILE A 175 9.48 -23.88 5.97
C ILE A 175 10.32 -22.70 5.47
N ASP A 176 9.94 -21.49 5.86
CA ASP A 176 10.71 -20.27 5.62
C ASP A 176 10.78 -19.51 6.95
N ALA A 177 11.99 -19.26 7.44
CA ALA A 177 12.21 -18.60 8.71
C ALA A 177 13.33 -17.57 8.59
N SER A 178 13.15 -16.39 9.14
CA SER A 178 14.17 -15.36 9.14
C SER A 178 14.24 -14.62 10.47
N TYR A 179 15.43 -14.08 10.74
CA TYR A 179 15.68 -13.19 11.84
C TYR A 179 16.63 -12.06 11.43
N SER A 180 16.28 -10.84 11.76
CA SER A 180 17.07 -9.65 11.49
C SER A 180 17.30 -8.86 12.78
N LEU A 181 18.53 -8.41 12.94
CA LEU A 181 18.97 -7.49 14.00
C LEU A 181 19.46 -6.21 13.36
N SER A 182 18.97 -5.06 13.83
CA SER A 182 19.38 -3.75 13.31
C SER A 182 19.67 -2.76 14.44
N SER A 183 20.21 -1.58 14.10
CA SER A 183 20.42 -0.47 15.02
C SER A 183 19.16 -0.15 15.83
N PHE A 184 19.32 0.49 16.98
CA PHE A 184 18.25 0.89 17.89
C PHE A 184 17.48 -0.29 18.48
N ASN A 185 18.21 -1.35 18.83
CA ASN A 185 17.66 -2.60 19.40
C ASN A 185 16.49 -3.14 18.55
N THR A 186 16.64 -3.08 17.22
CA THR A 186 15.57 -3.47 16.30
C THR A 186 15.68 -4.94 15.96
N HIS A 187 14.64 -5.70 16.28
CA HIS A 187 14.51 -7.12 16.05
C HIS A 187 13.31 -7.39 15.13
N LYS A 188 13.53 -8.16 14.08
CA LYS A 188 12.45 -8.68 13.23
C LYS A 188 12.62 -10.18 13.09
N ALA A 189 11.56 -10.92 13.33
CA ALA A 189 11.52 -12.35 13.08
C ALA A 189 10.30 -12.70 12.24
N SER A 190 10.44 -13.61 11.31
CA SER A 190 9.31 -14.16 10.56
C SER A 190 9.43 -15.67 10.44
N VAL A 191 8.29 -16.35 10.40
CA VAL A 191 8.20 -17.77 10.15
C VAL A 191 6.97 -18.05 9.30
N SER A 192 7.11 -19.00 8.38
CA SER A 192 6.02 -19.51 7.56
C SER A 192 6.29 -20.99 7.30
N ALA A 193 5.33 -21.86 7.61
CA ALA A 193 5.42 -23.30 7.37
C ALA A 193 4.10 -23.83 6.84
N SER A 194 4.17 -24.79 5.91
CA SER A 194 3.00 -25.50 5.40
C SER A 194 3.32 -26.98 5.22
N HIS A 195 2.29 -27.81 5.39
CA HIS A 195 2.35 -29.24 5.19
C HIS A 195 1.11 -29.75 4.46
N LEU A 196 1.32 -30.49 3.38
CA LEU A 196 0.26 -31.12 2.60
C LEU A 196 0.14 -32.60 3.00
N ILE A 197 -1.03 -32.97 3.46
CA ILE A 197 -1.43 -34.36 3.72
C ILE A 197 -2.21 -34.82 2.49
N ASP A 198 -1.53 -35.62 1.64
CA ASP A 198 -2.14 -36.14 0.42
C ASP A 198 -3.06 -37.33 0.70
N SER A 199 -4.11 -37.46 -0.13
CA SER A 199 -4.97 -38.63 -0.25
C SER A 199 -5.69 -39.09 1.02
N ILE A 200 -6.52 -38.19 1.59
CA ILE A 200 -7.29 -38.57 2.77
C ILE A 200 -8.46 -39.48 2.39
N VAL A 201 -9.37 -39.10 1.55
CA VAL A 201 -10.50 -39.91 1.03
C VAL A 201 -10.88 -39.37 -0.32
N GLY A 202 -10.98 -40.19 -1.35
CA GLY A 202 -11.45 -39.79 -2.67
C GLY A 202 -10.48 -38.88 -3.46
N GLY A 203 -9.19 -38.87 -3.12
CA GLY A 203 -8.17 -38.04 -3.80
C GLY A 203 -8.10 -36.58 -3.33
N ALA A 204 -8.81 -36.23 -2.27
CA ALA A 204 -8.71 -34.91 -1.62
C ALA A 204 -7.42 -34.82 -0.79
N GLY A 205 -6.81 -33.64 -0.74
CA GLY A 205 -5.66 -33.30 0.12
C GLY A 205 -6.03 -32.25 1.15
N ILE A 206 -5.38 -32.26 2.31
CA ILE A 206 -5.48 -31.16 3.30
C ILE A 206 -4.11 -30.52 3.43
N GLU A 207 -4.04 -29.21 3.12
CA GLU A 207 -2.89 -28.39 3.44
C GLU A 207 -3.16 -27.66 4.75
N VAL A 208 -2.21 -27.75 5.68
CA VAL A 208 -2.24 -26.99 6.93
C VAL A 208 -1.03 -26.07 6.98
N GLY A 209 -1.18 -24.88 7.53
CA GLY A 209 -0.04 -24.00 7.65
C GLY A 209 -0.18 -22.97 8.74
N VAL A 210 0.97 -22.41 9.10
CA VAL A 210 1.12 -21.32 10.05
C VAL A 210 2.08 -20.29 9.49
N SER A 211 1.79 -19.02 9.72
CA SER A 211 2.74 -17.94 9.50
C SER A 211 2.65 -16.93 10.60
N GLY A 212 3.73 -16.20 10.83
CA GLY A 212 3.74 -15.14 11.82
C GLY A 212 4.97 -14.27 11.74
N TYR A 213 4.92 -13.18 12.44
CA TYR A 213 6.04 -12.26 12.59
C TYR A 213 6.06 -11.64 13.99
N PHE A 214 7.25 -11.18 14.36
CA PHE A 214 7.52 -10.37 15.53
C PHE A 214 8.43 -9.21 15.12
N ASN A 215 8.07 -7.99 15.51
CA ASN A 215 8.86 -6.78 15.31
C ASN A 215 9.02 -6.06 16.64
N HIS A 216 10.22 -5.58 16.92
CA HIS A 216 10.52 -4.75 18.08
C HIS A 216 11.57 -3.72 17.72
N SER A 217 11.47 -2.50 18.25
CA SER A 217 12.50 -1.46 18.16
C SER A 217 12.36 -0.49 19.33
N ASP A 218 13.49 -0.10 19.91
CA ASP A 218 13.53 0.98 20.90
C ASP A 218 13.39 2.34 20.20
N ASN A 219 13.75 2.45 18.91
CA ASN A 219 13.73 3.69 18.14
C ASN A 219 14.50 4.85 18.83
N ASP A 220 15.51 4.54 19.63
CA ASP A 220 16.29 5.47 20.45
C ASP A 220 17.39 6.23 19.66
N TYR A 221 17.08 6.58 18.42
CA TYR A 221 18.00 7.31 17.57
C TYR A 221 18.06 8.80 17.89
N GLU A 222 19.20 9.38 17.56
CA GLU A 222 19.40 10.82 17.63
C GLU A 222 18.62 11.54 16.53
N PHE A 223 17.88 12.59 16.87
CA PHE A 223 17.17 13.38 15.92
C PHE A 223 17.27 14.88 16.18
N THR A 224 17.17 15.66 15.11
CA THR A 224 17.24 17.11 15.12
C THR A 224 15.89 17.69 14.73
N SER A 225 15.47 18.72 15.45
CA SER A 225 14.23 19.43 15.14
C SER A 225 14.44 20.96 15.21
N PRO A 226 13.92 21.73 14.26
CA PRO A 226 13.96 23.19 14.30
C PRO A 226 13.16 23.80 15.47
N TYR A 227 12.35 22.99 16.16
CA TYR A 227 11.66 23.37 17.40
C TYR A 227 12.59 23.26 18.62
N MET A 228 13.73 22.57 18.50
CA MET A 228 14.70 22.35 19.57
C MET A 228 15.91 23.25 19.34
N LYS A 229 15.88 24.44 19.91
CA LYS A 229 17.00 25.37 19.81
C LYS A 229 17.76 25.44 21.12
N SER A 230 19.10 25.40 21.01
CA SER A 230 19.98 25.65 22.15
C SER A 230 19.82 27.10 22.63
N SER A 231 20.38 27.41 23.80
CA SER A 231 20.44 28.78 24.34
C SER A 231 21.16 29.77 23.40
N THR A 232 21.92 29.27 22.43
CA THR A 232 22.60 30.07 21.39
C THR A 232 21.80 30.18 20.08
N GLY A 233 20.57 29.61 20.04
CA GLY A 233 19.67 29.62 18.86
C GLY A 233 20.03 28.61 17.78
N LYS A 234 21.00 27.72 18.00
CA LYS A 234 21.35 26.63 17.10
C LYS A 234 20.40 25.45 17.31
N ASP A 235 20.11 24.71 16.26
CA ASP A 235 19.39 23.46 16.35
C ASP A 235 20.14 22.47 17.23
N THR A 236 19.39 21.73 18.06
CA THR A 236 19.94 20.78 19.03
C THR A 236 19.46 19.40 18.68
N SER A 237 20.37 18.46 18.69
CA SER A 237 20.10 17.05 18.52
C SER A 237 19.87 16.41 19.89
N ILE A 238 18.90 15.52 19.98
CA ILE A 238 18.60 14.74 21.17
C ILE A 238 18.28 13.29 20.80
N VAL A 239 18.52 12.38 21.73
CA VAL A 239 18.11 10.97 21.59
C VAL A 239 16.61 10.85 21.93
N ARG A 240 15.87 10.13 21.11
CA ARG A 240 14.47 9.78 21.41
C ARG A 240 14.41 8.87 22.64
N ASP A 241 13.51 9.16 23.54
CA ASP A 241 13.40 8.47 24.83
C ASP A 241 12.00 7.88 25.10
N HIS A 242 11.10 8.05 24.16
CA HIS A 242 9.72 7.56 24.26
C HIS A 242 9.15 7.27 22.86
N ASP A 243 9.66 6.20 22.21
CA ASP A 243 9.29 5.83 20.85
C ASP A 243 9.33 4.31 20.61
N HIS A 244 9.30 3.49 21.69
CA HIS A 244 9.30 2.04 21.57
C HIS A 244 8.15 1.55 20.70
N TYR A 245 8.41 0.50 19.94
CA TYR A 245 7.41 -0.19 19.14
C TYR A 245 7.58 -1.70 19.25
N THR A 246 6.47 -2.39 19.46
CA THR A 246 6.41 -3.85 19.40
C THR A 246 5.15 -4.26 18.67
N SER A 247 5.27 -5.19 17.73
CA SER A 247 4.12 -5.82 17.06
C SER A 247 4.37 -7.29 16.81
N TYR A 248 3.30 -8.07 16.78
CA TYR A 248 3.33 -9.46 16.37
C TYR A 248 2.02 -9.88 15.74
N ASN A 249 2.11 -10.88 14.87
CA ASN A 249 0.94 -11.50 14.26
C ASN A 249 1.19 -12.99 14.08
N VAL A 250 0.16 -13.78 14.26
CA VAL A 250 0.14 -15.21 13.96
C VAL A 250 -1.09 -15.52 13.12
N GLN A 251 -0.91 -16.26 12.06
CA GLN A 251 -1.96 -16.71 11.16
C GLN A 251 -1.87 -18.22 10.99
N THR A 252 -3.00 -18.88 11.00
CA THR A 252 -3.12 -20.32 10.70
C THR A 252 -4.13 -20.51 9.59
N PHE A 253 -3.92 -21.52 8.77
CA PHE A 253 -4.88 -21.87 7.72
C PHE A 253 -4.97 -23.38 7.51
N VAL A 254 -6.11 -23.78 6.99
CA VAL A 254 -6.41 -25.13 6.52
C VAL A 254 -7.06 -25.01 5.15
N ASN A 255 -6.47 -25.63 4.14
CA ASN A 255 -7.01 -25.70 2.79
C ASN A 255 -7.41 -27.15 2.48
N LEU A 256 -8.66 -27.38 2.19
CA LEU A 256 -9.14 -28.64 1.64
C LEU A 256 -9.07 -28.55 0.11
N MET A 257 -8.24 -29.40 -0.50
CA MET A 257 -7.95 -29.40 -1.93
C MET A 257 -8.71 -30.52 -2.64
N LYS A 258 -9.18 -30.25 -3.88
CA LYS A 258 -9.80 -31.26 -4.76
C LYS A 258 -10.99 -32.02 -4.16
N ALA A 259 -11.80 -31.35 -3.35
CA ALA A 259 -13.13 -31.85 -2.94
C ALA A 259 -14.18 -31.44 -4.02
N TRP A 260 -15.42 -31.12 -3.62
CA TRP A 260 -16.40 -30.56 -4.57
C TRP A 260 -15.97 -29.18 -5.12
N PHE A 261 -15.38 -28.33 -4.28
CA PHE A 261 -14.59 -27.15 -4.71
C PHE A 261 -13.14 -27.58 -5.00
N ASP A 262 -12.46 -26.82 -5.84
CA ASP A 262 -11.02 -27.04 -6.09
C ASP A 262 -10.21 -26.69 -4.85
N GLN A 263 -10.66 -25.65 -4.11
CA GLN A 263 -10.12 -25.30 -2.80
C GLN A 263 -11.23 -24.77 -1.89
N VAL A 264 -11.22 -25.23 -0.65
CA VAL A 264 -11.97 -24.63 0.47
C VAL A 264 -10.94 -24.20 1.51
N SER A 265 -10.91 -22.93 1.83
CA SER A 265 -9.92 -22.33 2.73
C SER A 265 -10.56 -21.88 4.03
N LEU A 266 -9.94 -22.21 5.15
CA LEU A 266 -10.26 -21.68 6.48
C LEU A 266 -9.01 -21.04 7.06
N GLY A 267 -9.15 -19.85 7.64
CA GLY A 267 -8.03 -19.17 8.28
C GLY A 267 -8.44 -18.51 9.58
N ALA A 268 -7.47 -18.37 10.47
CA ALA A 268 -7.60 -17.59 11.71
C ALA A 268 -6.33 -16.78 11.92
N SER A 269 -6.49 -15.56 12.46
CA SER A 269 -5.36 -14.67 12.75
C SER A 269 -5.53 -14.01 14.11
N TYR A 270 -4.40 -13.71 14.74
CA TYR A 270 -4.31 -12.88 15.92
C TYR A 270 -3.09 -11.98 15.82
N GLY A 271 -3.26 -10.69 16.11
CA GLY A 271 -2.17 -9.73 16.13
C GLY A 271 -2.32 -8.72 17.26
N ALA A 272 -1.21 -8.16 17.72
CA ALA A 272 -1.20 -7.07 18.68
C ALA A 272 -0.03 -6.14 18.47
N PHE A 273 -0.17 -4.91 18.94
CA PHE A 273 0.89 -3.91 18.90
C PHE A 273 0.87 -3.02 20.14
N GLU A 274 2.02 -2.44 20.43
CA GLU A 274 2.21 -1.34 21.36
C GLU A 274 3.16 -0.33 20.73
N LYS A 275 2.81 0.97 20.80
CA LYS A 275 3.61 2.08 20.28
C LYS A 275 3.58 3.23 21.27
N GLU A 276 4.74 3.65 21.77
CA GLU A 276 4.88 4.91 22.47
C GLU A 276 4.72 6.08 21.50
N ILE A 277 4.06 7.14 21.92
CA ILE A 277 3.75 8.30 21.09
C ILE A 277 4.79 9.38 21.34
N GLN A 278 5.65 9.60 20.36
CA GLN A 278 6.67 10.64 20.41
C GLN A 278 6.10 12.01 20.04
N GLY A 279 6.56 13.06 20.74
CA GLY A 279 6.18 14.43 20.42
C GLY A 279 7.05 15.07 19.34
N ASP A 280 6.52 16.10 18.69
CA ASP A 280 7.24 16.91 17.67
C ASP A 280 7.89 18.14 18.32
N ALA A 281 7.06 19.10 18.76
CA ALA A 281 7.48 20.38 19.31
C ALA A 281 7.74 20.31 20.82
N ASN A 282 7.11 19.39 21.50
CA ASN A 282 7.25 19.15 22.94
C ASN A 282 7.43 17.65 23.21
N ARG A 283 8.16 17.36 24.27
CA ARG A 283 8.42 15.98 24.72
C ARG A 283 7.11 15.37 25.23
N ILE A 284 6.87 14.12 24.88
CA ILE A 284 5.83 13.25 25.45
C ILE A 284 6.55 12.17 26.26
N VAL A 285 6.00 11.80 27.43
CA VAL A 285 6.70 10.96 28.41
C VAL A 285 5.96 9.65 28.69
N ASP A 286 4.63 9.65 28.64
CA ASP A 286 3.81 8.50 29.07
C ASP A 286 2.77 8.06 28.03
N ALA A 287 2.43 8.92 27.06
CA ALA A 287 1.35 8.61 26.13
C ALA A 287 1.72 7.50 25.16
N LYS A 288 0.83 6.51 25.00
CA LYS A 288 1.03 5.38 24.10
C LYS A 288 -0.25 4.95 23.38
N SER A 289 -0.10 4.21 22.33
CA SER A 289 -1.16 3.49 21.61
C SER A 289 -0.89 1.99 21.71
N GLU A 290 -1.92 1.22 22.02
CA GLU A 290 -1.86 -0.24 22.08
C GLU A 290 -3.11 -0.84 21.47
N GLY A 291 -3.03 -2.04 20.92
CA GLY A 291 -4.21 -2.69 20.38
C GLY A 291 -3.95 -4.15 20.01
N TYR A 292 -5.05 -4.84 19.80
CA TYR A 292 -5.04 -6.21 19.30
C TYR A 292 -6.17 -6.41 18.28
N ASN A 293 -5.98 -7.38 17.43
CA ASN A 293 -7.00 -7.82 16.49
C ASN A 293 -7.03 -9.35 16.39
N TRP A 294 -8.17 -9.88 16.05
CA TRP A 294 -8.30 -11.26 15.61
C TRP A 294 -9.25 -11.35 14.43
N GLY A 295 -9.05 -12.35 13.62
CA GLY A 295 -9.83 -12.52 12.41
C GLY A 295 -10.05 -13.98 12.06
N ALA A 296 -11.09 -14.22 11.27
CA ALA A 296 -11.38 -15.50 10.66
C ALA A 296 -11.68 -15.29 9.18
N THR A 297 -11.20 -16.19 8.34
CA THR A 297 -11.44 -16.18 6.89
C THR A 297 -12.01 -17.51 6.42
N PHE A 298 -12.88 -17.44 5.42
CA PHE A 298 -13.44 -18.60 4.73
C PHE A 298 -13.43 -18.33 3.23
N GLY A 299 -12.84 -19.23 2.45
CA GLY A 299 -12.74 -19.11 0.99
C GLY A 299 -13.26 -20.33 0.27
N LEU A 300 -13.85 -20.11 -0.89
CA LEU A 300 -14.35 -21.12 -1.82
C LEU A 300 -13.86 -20.78 -3.22
N ASP A 301 -13.11 -21.67 -3.85
CA ASP A 301 -12.62 -21.52 -5.22
C ASP A 301 -13.02 -22.71 -6.07
N LYS A 302 -13.57 -22.45 -7.25
CA LYS A 302 -14.03 -23.46 -8.19
C LYS A 302 -13.79 -23.02 -9.62
N LYS A 303 -12.99 -23.78 -10.37
CA LYS A 303 -12.87 -23.63 -11.82
C LYS A 303 -14.03 -24.35 -12.52
N ASN A 304 -14.46 -23.80 -13.65
CA ASN A 304 -15.54 -24.39 -14.46
C ASN A 304 -16.83 -24.71 -13.67
N ILE A 305 -17.31 -23.79 -12.83
CA ILE A 305 -18.36 -24.08 -11.83
C ILE A 305 -19.67 -24.48 -12.50
N PHE A 306 -20.27 -23.98 -13.40
CA PHE A 306 -21.52 -24.37 -14.03
C PHE A 306 -21.35 -24.66 -15.51
N VAL A 307 -20.44 -23.90 -16.14
CA VAL A 307 -20.06 -24.01 -17.53
C VAL A 307 -18.56 -24.01 -17.63
N LYS A 308 -18.04 -24.55 -18.72
CA LYS A 308 -16.61 -24.52 -19.00
C LYS A 308 -16.10 -23.09 -19.04
N ASP A 309 -14.89 -22.87 -18.51
CA ASP A 309 -14.17 -21.58 -18.49
C ASP A 309 -14.83 -20.48 -17.62
N LEU A 310 -15.85 -20.82 -16.79
CA LEU A 310 -16.37 -19.95 -15.75
C LEU A 310 -15.76 -20.32 -14.40
N ASN A 311 -14.90 -19.46 -13.87
CA ASN A 311 -14.29 -19.61 -12.56
C ASN A 311 -15.06 -18.81 -11.52
N PHE A 312 -15.16 -19.35 -10.32
CA PHE A 312 -15.84 -18.79 -9.17
C PHE A 312 -14.87 -18.72 -8.00
N GLY A 313 -14.82 -17.57 -7.35
CA GLY A 313 -14.17 -17.36 -6.07
C GLY A 313 -15.07 -16.61 -5.12
N ASN A 314 -15.18 -17.04 -3.87
CA ASN A 314 -15.93 -16.30 -2.85
C ASN A 314 -15.19 -16.37 -1.52
N HIS A 315 -14.80 -15.19 -1.00
CA HIS A 315 -13.97 -15.05 0.17
C HIS A 315 -14.68 -14.19 1.22
N PHE A 316 -14.88 -14.76 2.40
CA PHE A 316 -15.44 -14.09 3.56
C PHE A 316 -14.31 -13.79 4.55
N SER A 317 -14.36 -12.64 5.18
CA SER A 317 -13.53 -12.33 6.34
C SER A 317 -14.35 -11.66 7.43
N PHE A 318 -14.07 -12.05 8.64
CA PHE A 318 -14.55 -11.42 9.85
C PHE A 318 -13.36 -10.94 10.65
N GLY A 319 -13.41 -9.72 11.17
CA GLY A 319 -12.39 -9.13 12.01
C GLY A 319 -13.01 -8.46 13.24
N TYR A 320 -12.28 -8.54 14.33
CA TYR A 320 -12.49 -7.72 15.52
C TYR A 320 -11.17 -7.02 15.85
N SER A 321 -11.23 -5.76 16.20
CA SER A 321 -10.10 -5.02 16.72
C SER A 321 -10.47 -4.17 17.93
N GLU A 322 -9.51 -4.04 18.85
CA GLU A 322 -9.58 -3.10 19.96
C GLU A 322 -8.30 -2.26 19.94
N ASN A 323 -8.46 -0.95 19.76
CA ASN A 323 -7.37 0.01 19.74
C ASN A 323 -7.55 1.00 20.90
N LYS A 324 -6.48 1.24 21.63
CA LYS A 324 -6.50 2.06 22.84
C LYS A 324 -5.43 3.12 22.80
N VAL A 325 -5.80 4.36 23.10
CA VAL A 325 -4.89 5.47 23.32
C VAL A 325 -4.88 5.77 24.82
N VAL A 326 -3.71 5.63 25.41
CA VAL A 326 -3.46 5.89 26.85
C VAL A 326 -2.71 7.21 26.95
N ASP A 327 -3.36 8.22 27.51
CA ASP A 327 -2.82 9.55 27.75
C ASP A 327 -3.30 10.05 29.13
N THR A 328 -2.77 9.45 30.18
CA THR A 328 -3.16 9.72 31.58
C THR A 328 -2.02 10.29 32.40
N SER A 329 -1.04 10.89 31.73
CA SER A 329 0.15 11.45 32.39
C SER A 329 -0.20 12.56 33.37
N ARG A 330 0.63 12.69 34.39
CA ARG A 330 0.70 13.87 35.26
C ARG A 330 1.79 14.84 34.85
N VAL A 331 2.65 14.43 33.92
CA VAL A 331 3.71 15.25 33.37
C VAL A 331 3.17 15.99 32.16
N HIS A 332 3.49 17.25 32.03
CA HIS A 332 3.19 18.05 30.84
C HIS A 332 4.43 18.85 30.47
N CYS A 333 4.92 18.61 29.27
CA CYS A 333 6.12 19.29 28.77
C CYS A 333 5.73 20.42 27.81
N ARG A 334 6.21 21.63 28.10
CA ARG A 334 6.01 22.80 27.24
C ARG A 334 6.93 22.78 26.03
N ASN A 335 8.03 22.12 26.16
CA ASN A 335 9.02 21.86 25.12
C ASN A 335 9.87 20.65 25.52
N TRP A 336 10.91 20.33 24.80
CA TRP A 336 11.77 19.18 25.06
C TRP A 336 12.59 19.26 26.36
N PHE A 337 12.77 20.46 26.91
CA PHE A 337 13.67 20.72 28.05
C PHE A 337 12.94 21.14 29.32
N SER A 338 11.64 21.39 29.25
CA SER A 338 10.86 21.91 30.38
C SER A 338 9.55 21.18 30.55
N CYS A 339 9.48 20.38 31.59
CA CYS A 339 8.29 19.62 31.97
C CYS A 339 7.85 20.00 33.39
N ASP A 340 6.53 20.11 33.59
CA ASP A 340 5.89 20.36 34.87
C ASP A 340 5.11 19.11 35.31
N THR A 341 5.08 18.84 36.63
CA THR A 341 4.29 17.74 37.19
C THR A 341 3.01 18.29 37.82
N ALA A 342 1.86 17.89 37.32
CA ALA A 342 0.56 18.28 37.88
C ALA A 342 0.13 17.39 39.03
N LYS A 343 -0.78 17.93 39.89
CA LYS A 343 -1.37 17.15 40.99
C LYS A 343 -2.38 16.09 40.55
N LYS A 344 -2.94 16.27 39.33
CA LYS A 344 -3.93 15.37 38.68
C LYS A 344 -3.44 14.97 37.34
N ASN A 345 -4.02 13.94 36.76
CA ASN A 345 -3.76 13.57 35.36
C ASN A 345 -4.20 14.71 34.43
N VAL A 346 -3.32 15.10 33.54
CA VAL A 346 -3.54 16.23 32.62
C VAL A 346 -3.51 15.82 31.16
N GLY A 347 -2.92 14.64 30.83
CA GLY A 347 -2.68 14.22 29.46
C GLY A 347 -1.62 15.06 28.75
N GLU A 348 -1.05 14.52 27.71
CA GLU A 348 0.05 15.12 26.93
C GLU A 348 -0.33 15.41 25.50
N LEU A 349 -1.32 14.68 24.94
CA LEU A 349 -1.74 14.79 23.53
C LEU A 349 -2.71 15.93 23.27
N SER A 350 -3.37 16.41 24.32
CA SER A 350 -4.34 17.51 24.23
C SER A 350 -3.73 18.83 24.70
N SER A 351 -3.82 19.88 23.88
CA SER A 351 -3.41 21.24 24.28
C SER A 351 -4.20 21.80 25.47
N MET A 352 -5.39 21.24 25.73
CA MET A 352 -6.23 21.65 26.88
C MET A 352 -5.90 20.84 28.15
N GLY A 353 -4.90 19.95 28.10
CA GLY A 353 -4.51 19.13 29.24
C GLY A 353 -5.63 18.20 29.71
N LEU A 354 -6.35 17.58 28.78
CA LEU A 354 -7.39 16.59 29.09
C LEU A 354 -6.82 15.18 28.96
N PRO A 355 -6.76 14.42 30.07
CA PRO A 355 -6.32 13.03 30.00
C PRO A 355 -7.32 12.20 29.21
N LYS A 356 -6.83 11.17 28.52
CA LYS A 356 -7.63 10.25 27.72
C LYS A 356 -7.28 8.80 28.01
N LEU A 357 -8.30 7.98 28.07
CA LEU A 357 -8.21 6.53 28.04
C LEU A 357 -9.22 6.04 27.01
N ARG A 358 -8.91 6.35 25.75
CA ARG A 358 -9.84 6.11 24.64
C ARG A 358 -9.64 4.70 24.11
N THR A 359 -10.69 3.90 24.13
CA THR A 359 -10.76 2.57 23.52
C THR A 359 -11.75 2.58 22.36
N VAL A 360 -11.37 2.03 21.23
CA VAL A 360 -12.24 1.82 20.07
C VAL A 360 -12.32 0.33 19.80
N GLN A 361 -13.53 -0.21 19.91
CA GLN A 361 -13.83 -1.58 19.50
C GLN A 361 -14.45 -1.53 18.11
N ALA A 362 -13.93 -2.32 17.18
CA ALA A 362 -14.45 -2.38 15.81
C ALA A 362 -14.70 -3.83 15.36
N TYR A 363 -15.75 -3.99 14.58
CA TYR A 363 -16.15 -5.23 13.94
C TYR A 363 -16.21 -5.01 12.44
N ASP A 364 -15.53 -5.86 11.69
CA ASP A 364 -15.49 -5.85 10.24
C ASP A 364 -16.00 -7.18 9.69
N PHE A 365 -16.88 -7.11 8.69
CA PHE A 365 -17.27 -8.24 7.89
C PHE A 365 -17.12 -7.88 6.42
N ASN A 366 -16.37 -8.69 5.67
CA ASN A 366 -16.19 -8.51 4.24
C ASN A 366 -16.57 -9.79 3.50
N ASN A 367 -17.15 -9.62 2.32
CA ASN A 367 -17.37 -10.70 1.36
C ASN A 367 -16.96 -10.23 -0.03
N LEU A 368 -15.99 -10.91 -0.62
CA LEU A 368 -15.54 -10.70 -1.99
C LEU A 368 -16.00 -11.88 -2.87
N LEU A 369 -16.85 -11.58 -3.83
CA LEU A 369 -17.29 -12.49 -4.88
C LEU A 369 -16.53 -12.18 -6.17
N ASN A 370 -15.94 -13.18 -6.80
CA ASN A 370 -15.26 -13.10 -8.09
C ASN A 370 -15.86 -14.13 -9.06
N LEU A 371 -16.18 -13.69 -10.25
CA LEU A 371 -16.60 -14.52 -11.37
C LEU A 371 -15.78 -14.13 -12.59
N ASP A 372 -14.96 -15.05 -13.07
CA ASP A 372 -14.09 -14.86 -14.22
C ASP A 372 -14.51 -15.80 -15.34
N TYR A 373 -14.90 -15.25 -16.47
CA TYR A 373 -15.39 -16.02 -17.60
C TYR A 373 -14.59 -15.75 -18.87
N GLN A 374 -14.03 -16.80 -19.46
CA GLN A 374 -13.43 -16.73 -20.79
C GLN A 374 -14.54 -16.86 -21.84
N LEU A 375 -14.98 -15.70 -22.36
CA LEU A 375 -16.06 -15.63 -23.34
C LEU A 375 -15.64 -16.20 -24.70
N LEU A 376 -14.42 -15.83 -25.15
CA LEU A 376 -13.76 -16.33 -26.37
C LEU A 376 -12.27 -16.60 -26.04
N LYS A 377 -11.54 -17.27 -26.94
CA LYS A 377 -10.12 -17.63 -26.73
C LYS A 377 -9.22 -16.48 -26.25
N LYS A 378 -9.60 -15.22 -26.57
CA LYS A 378 -8.82 -14.02 -26.26
C LYS A 378 -9.65 -12.91 -25.60
N GLN A 379 -10.85 -13.23 -25.09
CA GLN A 379 -11.75 -12.30 -24.42
C GLN A 379 -12.16 -12.84 -23.07
N PHE A 380 -11.98 -12.02 -22.04
CA PHE A 380 -12.29 -12.37 -20.64
C PHE A 380 -13.22 -11.33 -20.04
N VAL A 381 -14.21 -11.82 -19.30
CA VAL A 381 -15.13 -10.98 -18.53
C VAL A 381 -14.91 -11.28 -17.05
N TYR A 382 -14.70 -10.24 -16.27
CA TYR A 382 -14.54 -10.32 -14.82
C TYR A 382 -15.70 -9.59 -14.15
N TRP A 383 -16.38 -10.26 -13.25
CA TRP A 383 -17.37 -9.65 -12.38
C TRP A 383 -16.99 -9.85 -10.93
N ASN A 384 -16.71 -8.75 -10.24
CA ASN A 384 -16.22 -8.76 -8.88
C ASN A 384 -17.13 -7.87 -8.01
N THR A 385 -17.50 -8.36 -6.84
CA THR A 385 -18.33 -7.61 -5.89
C THR A 385 -17.77 -7.73 -4.48
N LEU A 386 -17.47 -6.59 -3.87
CA LEU A 386 -17.05 -6.50 -2.47
C LEU A 386 -18.18 -5.88 -1.65
N PHE A 387 -18.68 -6.65 -0.71
CA PHE A 387 -19.56 -6.17 0.37
C PHE A 387 -18.74 -5.97 1.63
N ARG A 388 -18.95 -4.84 2.33
CA ARG A 388 -18.33 -4.54 3.60
C ARG A 388 -19.34 -4.06 4.61
N TYR A 389 -19.21 -4.53 5.83
CA TYR A 389 -19.87 -4.01 7.01
C TYR A 389 -18.83 -3.66 8.04
N HIS A 390 -18.83 -2.43 8.50
CA HIS A 390 -17.96 -1.96 9.58
C HIS A 390 -18.82 -1.33 10.69
N LYS A 391 -18.49 -1.64 11.93
CA LYS A 391 -19.10 -1.03 13.09
C LYS A 391 -18.02 -0.71 14.12
N GLU A 392 -18.01 0.52 14.62
CA GLU A 392 -17.11 0.92 15.69
C GLU A 392 -17.86 1.52 16.89
N THR A 393 -17.28 1.32 18.07
CA THR A 393 -17.81 1.82 19.35
C THR A 393 -16.64 2.41 20.14
N PRO A 394 -16.49 3.75 20.15
CA PRO A 394 -15.49 4.42 20.94
C PRO A 394 -15.96 4.68 22.36
N GLU A 395 -15.05 4.53 23.33
CA GLU A 395 -15.27 4.84 24.75
C GLU A 395 -14.06 5.61 25.31
N ASP A 396 -14.29 6.57 26.21
CA ASP A 396 -13.25 7.27 26.96
C ASP A 396 -13.71 7.49 28.41
N ASP A 397 -13.35 6.57 29.24
CA ASP A 397 -13.77 6.54 30.64
C ASP A 397 -13.16 7.66 31.51
N VAL A 398 -11.97 8.14 31.12
CA VAL A 398 -11.24 9.14 31.91
C VAL A 398 -11.61 10.55 31.46
N GLY A 399 -11.48 10.84 30.19
CA GLY A 399 -11.78 12.16 29.65
C GLY A 399 -13.26 12.52 29.84
N SER A 400 -14.17 11.62 29.51
CA SER A 400 -15.61 11.84 29.61
C SER A 400 -16.06 12.07 31.06
N LYS A 401 -15.53 11.34 32.03
CA LYS A 401 -15.82 11.55 33.45
C LYS A 401 -15.29 12.88 33.96
N MET A 402 -14.17 13.35 33.44
CA MET A 402 -13.55 14.60 33.87
C MET A 402 -14.34 15.84 33.42
N VAL A 403 -14.85 15.83 32.20
CA VAL A 403 -15.56 16.99 31.60
C VAL A 403 -17.08 16.88 31.68
N GLY A 404 -17.63 15.70 32.03
CA GLY A 404 -19.06 15.46 32.15
C GLY A 404 -19.82 15.28 30.82
N PHE A 405 -19.10 15.09 29.71
CA PHE A 405 -19.66 14.77 28.39
C PHE A 405 -18.77 13.79 27.63
N ASN A 406 -19.29 13.14 26.58
CA ASN A 406 -18.55 12.17 25.78
C ASN A 406 -17.38 12.81 25.02
N THR A 407 -16.15 12.37 25.29
CA THR A 407 -14.91 12.79 24.62
C THR A 407 -14.37 11.71 23.67
N ALA A 408 -14.98 10.52 23.64
CA ALA A 408 -14.49 9.41 22.88
C ALA A 408 -14.80 9.49 21.36
N GLY A 409 -15.82 10.27 20.99
CA GLY A 409 -16.45 10.23 19.68
C GLY A 409 -17.79 9.48 19.73
N PHE A 410 -18.35 9.20 18.57
CA PHE A 410 -19.68 8.59 18.46
C PHE A 410 -19.60 7.18 17.87
N PRO A 411 -20.43 6.23 18.36
CA PRO A 411 -20.58 4.95 17.69
C PRO A 411 -21.05 5.12 16.25
N GLY A 412 -20.42 4.39 15.36
CA GLY A 412 -20.72 4.47 13.93
C GLY A 412 -20.79 3.11 13.27
N LYS A 413 -21.53 3.03 12.16
CA LYS A 413 -21.50 1.88 11.28
C LYS A 413 -21.54 2.30 9.82
N THR A 414 -20.88 1.51 8.98
CA THR A 414 -20.94 1.66 7.53
C THR A 414 -21.31 0.33 6.87
N ILE A 415 -22.05 0.44 5.79
CA ILE A 415 -22.30 -0.65 4.85
C ILE A 415 -21.88 -0.16 3.49
N SER A 416 -20.96 -0.84 2.83
CA SER A 416 -20.56 -0.50 1.48
C SER A 416 -20.63 -1.69 0.54
N VAL A 417 -20.95 -1.40 -0.72
CA VAL A 417 -20.93 -2.37 -1.82
C VAL A 417 -20.20 -1.71 -2.97
N THR A 418 -19.15 -2.36 -3.45
CA THR A 418 -18.53 -2.00 -4.72
C THR A 418 -18.63 -3.21 -5.65
N THR A 419 -19.25 -3.02 -6.80
CA THR A 419 -19.31 -4.06 -7.83
C THR A 419 -18.66 -3.55 -9.10
N GLY A 420 -17.79 -4.37 -9.71
CA GLY A 420 -17.04 -4.07 -10.91
C GLY A 420 -17.31 -5.12 -12.00
N LEU A 421 -17.43 -4.65 -13.23
CA LEU A 421 -17.46 -5.47 -14.43
C LEU A 421 -16.33 -5.01 -15.34
N SER A 422 -15.47 -5.94 -15.78
CA SER A 422 -14.38 -5.67 -16.71
C SER A 422 -14.46 -6.60 -17.93
N LEU A 423 -14.10 -6.06 -19.07
CA LEU A 423 -13.87 -6.79 -20.31
C LEU A 423 -12.42 -6.63 -20.73
N GLU A 424 -11.71 -7.73 -20.87
CA GLU A 424 -10.34 -7.77 -21.39
C GLU A 424 -10.34 -8.44 -22.75
N ASP A 425 -9.81 -7.72 -23.73
CA ASP A 425 -9.68 -8.18 -25.11
C ASP A 425 -8.22 -8.20 -25.55
N ASN A 426 -7.79 -9.31 -26.15
CA ASN A 426 -6.45 -9.49 -26.71
C ASN A 426 -6.55 -9.74 -28.22
N PHE A 427 -6.28 -8.71 -29.03
CA PHE A 427 -6.33 -8.78 -30.48
C PHE A 427 -4.95 -8.93 -31.12
N PHE A 428 -4.91 -9.40 -32.38
CA PHE A 428 -3.69 -9.49 -33.19
C PHE A 428 -2.52 -10.18 -32.48
N ASP A 429 -2.75 -11.39 -31.94
CA ASP A 429 -1.78 -12.14 -31.15
C ASP A 429 -1.20 -11.35 -29.96
N SER A 430 -2.11 -10.70 -29.23
CA SER A 430 -1.81 -9.84 -28.08
C SER A 430 -0.93 -8.63 -28.40
N ARG A 431 -0.92 -8.19 -29.68
CA ARG A 431 -0.33 -6.89 -30.04
C ARG A 431 -1.18 -5.72 -29.57
N LEU A 432 -2.50 -5.86 -29.60
CA LEU A 432 -3.43 -4.89 -29.04
C LEU A 432 -4.14 -5.53 -27.87
N GLN A 433 -3.96 -4.96 -26.68
CA GLN A 433 -4.71 -5.31 -25.48
C GLN A 433 -5.60 -4.15 -25.11
N ASN A 434 -6.84 -4.46 -24.78
CA ASN A 434 -7.83 -3.51 -24.29
C ASN A 434 -8.42 -4.03 -22.98
N LEU A 435 -8.52 -3.16 -21.99
CA LEU A 435 -9.21 -3.42 -20.75
C LEU A 435 -10.23 -2.30 -20.51
N LEU A 436 -11.50 -2.66 -20.54
CA LEU A 436 -12.61 -1.75 -20.27
C LEU A 436 -13.27 -2.15 -18.96
N GLY A 437 -13.56 -1.18 -18.10
CA GLY A 437 -14.13 -1.43 -16.79
C GLY A 437 -15.21 -0.44 -16.38
N VAL A 438 -16.16 -0.90 -15.58
CA VAL A 438 -17.13 -0.06 -14.88
C VAL A 438 -17.33 -0.57 -13.47
N LYS A 439 -17.40 0.36 -12.50
CA LYS A 439 -17.70 0.05 -11.09
C LYS A 439 -18.88 0.88 -10.62
N PHE A 440 -19.72 0.24 -9.84
CA PHE A 440 -20.75 0.92 -9.05
C PHE A 440 -20.34 0.88 -7.59
N HIS A 441 -20.45 2.02 -6.92
CA HIS A 441 -20.14 2.21 -5.51
C HIS A 441 -21.38 2.63 -4.74
N TYR A 442 -21.60 1.97 -3.61
CA TYR A 442 -22.63 2.33 -2.64
C TYR A 442 -22.03 2.36 -1.25
N LEU A 443 -22.33 3.39 -0.46
CA LEU A 443 -21.97 3.51 0.95
C LEU A 443 -23.14 4.08 1.71
N LYS A 444 -23.54 3.39 2.78
CA LYS A 444 -24.41 3.93 3.81
C LYS A 444 -23.64 4.07 5.11
N ALA A 445 -23.61 5.28 5.68
CA ALA A 445 -22.98 5.57 6.96
C ALA A 445 -24.02 6.05 7.96
N GLU A 446 -24.01 5.50 9.17
CA GLU A 446 -24.89 5.89 10.27
C GLU A 446 -24.05 6.22 11.50
N ILE A 447 -24.30 7.38 12.10
CA ILE A 447 -23.62 7.89 13.30
C ILE A 447 -24.66 8.09 14.38
N SER A 448 -24.44 7.48 15.53
CA SER A 448 -25.31 7.63 16.69
C SER A 448 -24.79 8.79 17.55
N ASN A 449 -25.37 9.99 17.37
CA ASN A 449 -25.04 11.13 18.20
C ASN A 449 -25.74 11.00 19.56
N THR A 450 -25.03 10.47 20.55
CA THR A 450 -25.50 10.48 21.94
C THR A 450 -25.24 11.86 22.50
N SER A 451 -26.29 12.55 22.84
CA SER A 451 -26.32 13.92 23.37
C SER A 451 -25.19 14.21 24.38
N THR A 452 -24.41 15.24 24.09
CA THR A 452 -23.37 15.79 24.99
C THR A 452 -23.90 16.89 25.91
N SER A 453 -25.17 17.20 25.84
CA SER A 453 -25.82 18.28 26.61
C SER A 453 -27.21 17.83 27.08
N LEU A 454 -27.60 18.24 28.27
CA LEU A 454 -28.94 18.03 28.87
C LEU A 454 -30.10 18.56 27.96
N LEU A 455 -29.78 19.27 26.90
CA LEU A 455 -30.75 19.92 26.01
C LEU A 455 -30.80 19.30 24.59
N GLN A 456 -29.91 18.39 24.25
CA GLN A 456 -29.91 17.74 22.94
C GLN A 456 -30.40 16.28 23.07
N GLN A 457 -31.40 15.91 22.28
CA GLN A 457 -31.82 14.51 22.15
C GLN A 457 -30.79 13.70 21.36
N ALA A 458 -30.60 12.44 21.74
CA ALA A 458 -29.83 11.52 20.94
C ALA A 458 -30.43 11.41 19.53
N SER A 459 -29.63 11.60 18.52
CA SER A 459 -30.05 11.52 17.10
C SER A 459 -29.15 10.53 16.37
N VAL A 460 -29.72 9.89 15.35
CA VAL A 460 -28.94 9.09 14.38
C VAL A 460 -28.91 9.89 13.09
N GLU A 461 -27.71 10.26 12.67
CA GLU A 461 -27.49 10.84 11.36
C GLU A 461 -27.14 9.71 10.36
N SER A 462 -27.79 9.68 9.20
CA SER A 462 -27.53 8.71 8.15
C SER A 462 -27.24 9.42 6.83
N ASN A 463 -26.20 8.98 6.15
CA ASN A 463 -25.84 9.47 4.81
C ASN A 463 -25.69 8.27 3.87
N ASP A 464 -26.26 8.41 2.69
CA ASP A 464 -26.15 7.45 1.61
C ASP A 464 -25.41 8.08 0.42
N TYR A 465 -24.45 7.32 -0.11
CA TYR A 465 -23.66 7.72 -1.28
C TYR A 465 -23.80 6.63 -2.34
N ASN A 466 -23.93 7.05 -3.59
CA ASN A 466 -23.84 6.15 -4.73
C ASN A 466 -23.21 6.88 -5.90
N ASP A 467 -22.28 6.19 -6.60
CA ASP A 467 -21.60 6.76 -7.76
C ASP A 467 -21.03 5.65 -8.66
N PHE A 468 -20.52 6.05 -9.84
CA PHE A 468 -19.93 5.15 -10.81
C PHE A 468 -18.50 5.57 -11.13
N SER A 469 -17.60 4.58 -11.19
CA SER A 469 -16.30 4.72 -11.83
C SER A 469 -16.30 3.97 -13.15
N TYR A 470 -15.53 4.45 -14.12
CA TYR A 470 -15.34 3.73 -15.39
C TYR A 470 -13.92 3.97 -15.90
N ASP A 471 -13.39 2.99 -16.59
CA ASP A 471 -12.01 2.98 -16.99
C ASP A 471 -11.80 2.28 -18.33
N GLU A 472 -10.79 2.74 -19.06
CA GLU A 472 -10.29 2.10 -20.26
C GLU A 472 -8.76 2.17 -20.29
N SER A 473 -8.14 1.06 -20.65
CA SER A 473 -6.70 0.97 -20.81
C SER A 473 -6.36 0.22 -22.10
N LEU A 474 -5.47 0.77 -22.90
CA LEU A 474 -5.04 0.25 -24.19
C LEU A 474 -3.52 0.09 -24.19
N MET A 475 -3.04 -1.02 -24.71
CA MET A 475 -1.64 -1.22 -25.07
C MET A 475 -1.53 -1.69 -26.50
N PHE A 476 -0.70 -1.03 -27.26
CA PHE A 476 -0.37 -1.45 -28.62
C PHE A 476 1.12 -1.72 -28.79
N ARG A 477 1.47 -2.96 -29.09
CA ARG A 477 2.83 -3.41 -29.36
C ARG A 477 3.15 -3.21 -30.84
N ILE A 478 3.89 -2.15 -31.14
CA ILE A 478 4.27 -1.78 -32.52
C ILE A 478 5.20 -2.85 -33.09
N VAL A 479 6.24 -3.19 -32.33
CA VAL A 479 7.20 -4.28 -32.60
C VAL A 479 7.55 -4.97 -31.28
N LYS A 480 8.20 -6.14 -31.32
CA LYS A 480 8.51 -6.88 -30.09
C LYS A 480 9.10 -6.02 -28.95
N PRO A 481 10.14 -5.17 -29.19
CA PRO A 481 10.75 -4.37 -28.15
C PRO A 481 10.05 -3.04 -27.84
N LEU A 482 8.97 -2.67 -28.55
CA LEU A 482 8.32 -1.35 -28.42
C LEU A 482 6.81 -1.47 -28.26
N ALA A 483 6.30 -0.99 -27.13
CA ALA A 483 4.88 -0.85 -26.88
C ALA A 483 4.52 0.59 -26.46
N ILE A 484 3.35 1.05 -26.87
CA ILE A 484 2.73 2.28 -26.40
C ILE A 484 1.51 1.93 -25.56
N LYS A 485 1.27 2.70 -24.50
CA LYS A 485 0.17 2.50 -23.56
C LYS A 485 -0.63 3.78 -23.40
N GLY A 486 -1.91 3.67 -23.14
CA GLY A 486 -2.76 4.79 -22.79
C GLY A 486 -3.88 4.34 -21.89
N SER A 487 -4.23 5.13 -20.88
CA SER A 487 -5.38 4.83 -20.04
C SER A 487 -6.11 6.08 -19.62
N TYR A 488 -7.41 5.91 -19.40
CA TYR A 488 -8.29 6.90 -18.79
C TYR A 488 -9.11 6.22 -17.69
N GLN A 489 -9.27 6.91 -16.56
CA GLN A 489 -10.18 6.48 -15.50
C GLN A 489 -10.91 7.68 -14.92
N HIS A 490 -12.24 7.58 -14.89
CA HIS A 490 -13.06 8.35 -13.96
C HIS A 490 -13.18 7.55 -12.66
N ALA A 491 -12.50 8.01 -11.62
CA ALA A 491 -12.40 7.32 -10.35
C ALA A 491 -13.23 8.02 -9.27
N VAL A 492 -13.83 7.23 -8.39
CA VAL A 492 -14.56 7.70 -7.22
C VAL A 492 -13.94 7.12 -5.95
N ARG A 493 -13.78 7.94 -4.91
CA ARG A 493 -13.43 7.51 -3.57
C ARG A 493 -14.50 7.89 -2.57
N LEU A 494 -15.02 6.90 -1.87
CA LEU A 494 -15.98 7.09 -0.79
C LEU A 494 -15.30 7.57 0.49
N PRO A 495 -15.98 8.40 1.34
CA PRO A 495 -15.46 8.75 2.66
C PRO A 495 -15.25 7.51 3.52
N THR A 496 -14.16 7.48 4.29
CA THR A 496 -13.86 6.38 5.23
C THR A 496 -14.58 6.58 6.57
N PRO A 497 -14.73 5.51 7.39
CA PRO A 497 -15.28 5.63 8.75
C PRO A 497 -14.57 6.70 9.59
N GLU A 498 -13.23 6.73 9.59
CA GLU A 498 -12.43 7.72 10.31
C GLU A 498 -12.73 9.17 9.87
N GLU A 499 -12.90 9.41 8.57
CA GLU A 499 -13.23 10.73 8.04
C GLU A 499 -14.65 11.17 8.43
N LEU A 500 -15.59 10.23 8.50
CA LEU A 500 -16.99 10.48 8.85
C LEU A 500 -17.20 10.60 10.36
N PHE A 501 -16.58 9.71 11.15
CA PHE A 501 -16.83 9.58 12.58
C PHE A 501 -15.82 10.35 13.44
N GLY A 502 -14.63 10.62 12.88
CA GLY A 502 -13.52 11.24 13.58
C GLY A 502 -12.78 10.24 14.50
N ASP A 503 -11.65 10.69 15.04
CA ASP A 503 -10.83 9.89 15.93
C ASP A 503 -11.04 10.21 17.43
N GLY A 504 -11.92 11.17 17.74
CA GLY A 504 -12.20 11.62 19.10
C GLY A 504 -11.01 12.30 19.79
N VAL A 505 -9.85 12.43 19.12
CA VAL A 505 -8.61 13.03 19.64
C VAL A 505 -8.28 14.32 18.90
N ARG A 506 -8.03 14.22 17.61
CA ARG A 506 -7.64 15.35 16.75
C ARG A 506 -8.66 15.63 15.65
N VAL A 507 -9.48 14.65 15.32
CA VAL A 507 -10.46 14.71 14.23
C VAL A 507 -11.87 14.69 14.80
N SER A 508 -12.67 15.68 14.47
CA SER A 508 -14.11 15.71 14.74
C SER A 508 -14.89 15.02 13.64
N ALA A 509 -16.10 14.56 13.94
CA ALA A 509 -16.99 13.94 12.95
C ALA A 509 -17.32 14.91 11.79
N ALA A 510 -17.40 14.37 10.57
CA ALA A 510 -17.67 15.12 9.34
C ALA A 510 -18.76 14.42 8.51
N THR A 511 -20.01 14.55 8.94
CA THR A 511 -21.16 13.82 8.39
C THR A 511 -21.60 14.26 7.00
N LYS A 512 -21.10 15.39 6.47
CA LYS A 512 -21.55 15.99 5.20
C LYS A 512 -20.47 15.94 4.10
N LEU A 513 -19.50 15.06 4.22
CA LEU A 513 -18.49 14.88 3.19
C LEU A 513 -19.14 14.38 1.89
N LYS A 514 -18.61 14.84 0.76
CA LYS A 514 -18.93 14.31 -0.58
C LYS A 514 -17.87 13.30 -0.98
N PRO A 515 -18.20 12.29 -1.79
CA PRO A 515 -17.20 11.44 -2.44
C PRO A 515 -16.17 12.29 -3.21
N GLU A 516 -14.94 11.83 -3.22
CA GLU A 516 -13.93 12.42 -4.11
C GLU A 516 -14.10 11.83 -5.52
N GLU A 517 -13.87 12.66 -6.52
CA GLU A 517 -13.85 12.28 -7.93
C GLU A 517 -12.50 12.62 -8.54
N ALA A 518 -12.01 11.79 -9.44
CA ALA A 518 -10.79 12.05 -10.19
C ALA A 518 -10.93 11.62 -11.65
N ASP A 519 -10.49 12.48 -12.57
CA ASP A 519 -10.30 12.15 -13.97
C ASP A 519 -8.81 11.98 -14.23
N ASN A 520 -8.35 10.75 -14.44
CA ASN A 520 -6.95 10.38 -14.59
C ASN A 520 -6.66 9.97 -16.04
N PHE A 521 -5.65 10.59 -16.66
CA PHE A 521 -5.16 10.30 -18.00
C PHE A 521 -3.70 9.90 -17.94
N ASN A 522 -3.32 8.82 -18.61
CA ASN A 522 -1.96 8.33 -18.70
C ASN A 522 -1.61 8.02 -20.15
N ALA A 523 -0.37 8.31 -20.54
CA ALA A 523 0.22 7.86 -21.80
C ALA A 523 1.65 7.39 -21.55
N GLY A 524 1.98 6.19 -21.99
CA GLY A 524 3.24 5.52 -21.69
C GLY A 524 3.91 4.89 -22.88
N LEU A 525 5.22 4.72 -22.76
CA LEU A 525 6.10 4.05 -23.71
C LEU A 525 6.91 2.99 -22.97
N SER A 526 6.94 1.78 -23.50
CA SER A 526 7.75 0.67 -22.97
C SER A 526 8.70 0.16 -24.03
N LEU A 527 9.99 0.06 -23.69
CA LEU A 527 11.06 -0.49 -24.52
C LEU A 527 11.71 -1.67 -23.79
N ASP A 528 11.93 -2.77 -24.49
CA ASP A 528 12.62 -3.96 -24.00
C ASP A 528 13.48 -4.57 -25.10
N PHE A 529 14.75 -4.17 -25.13
CA PHE A 529 15.73 -4.63 -26.11
C PHE A 529 16.65 -5.67 -25.47
N GLN A 530 16.79 -6.80 -26.09
CA GLN A 530 17.79 -7.83 -25.77
C GLN A 530 19.01 -7.66 -26.67
N GLU A 531 20.21 -7.89 -26.11
CA GLU A 531 21.48 -7.85 -26.83
C GLU A 531 21.70 -6.58 -27.66
N ILE A 532 21.59 -5.42 -27.01
CA ILE A 532 21.79 -4.12 -27.66
C ILE A 532 23.16 -3.53 -27.32
N LEU A 533 23.97 -3.22 -28.35
CA LEU A 533 25.31 -2.65 -28.21
C LEU A 533 26.23 -3.53 -27.32
N LEU A 534 26.57 -3.06 -26.12
CA LEU A 534 27.44 -3.72 -25.14
C LEU A 534 26.70 -4.21 -23.89
N VAL A 535 25.36 -4.16 -23.90
CA VAL A 535 24.52 -4.58 -22.78
C VAL A 535 23.65 -5.78 -23.16
N ALA A 536 23.49 -6.73 -22.23
CA ALA A 536 22.70 -7.92 -22.43
C ALA A 536 21.20 -7.59 -22.57
N ARG A 537 20.70 -6.60 -21.82
CA ARG A 537 19.31 -6.13 -21.93
C ARG A 537 19.18 -4.66 -21.52
N PHE A 538 18.36 -3.94 -22.25
CA PHE A 538 17.96 -2.57 -21.96
C PHE A 538 16.44 -2.51 -21.82
N ARG A 539 15.95 -2.03 -20.68
CA ARG A 539 14.53 -1.80 -20.42
C ARG A 539 14.30 -0.33 -20.08
N PHE A 540 13.26 0.22 -20.66
CA PHE A 540 12.76 1.57 -20.36
C PHE A 540 11.24 1.54 -20.29
N ASP A 541 10.67 2.04 -19.19
CA ASP A 541 9.26 2.36 -19.04
C ASP A 541 9.12 3.83 -18.68
N GLY A 542 8.33 4.58 -19.45
CA GLY A 542 8.11 6.01 -19.21
C GLY A 542 6.65 6.36 -19.37
N ASP A 543 6.13 7.19 -18.46
CA ASP A 543 4.75 7.66 -18.46
C ASP A 543 4.68 9.19 -18.33
N VAL A 544 3.70 9.78 -19.00
CA VAL A 544 3.20 11.12 -18.70
C VAL A 544 1.78 11.00 -18.17
N PHE A 545 1.44 11.80 -17.18
CA PHE A 545 0.13 11.74 -16.55
C PHE A 545 -0.47 13.12 -16.34
N TYR A 546 -1.80 13.18 -16.37
CA TYR A 546 -2.61 14.33 -16.02
C TYR A 546 -3.81 13.87 -15.20
N SER A 547 -4.07 14.53 -14.08
CA SER A 547 -5.20 14.22 -13.22
C SER A 547 -5.91 15.49 -12.76
N TYR A 548 -7.24 15.42 -12.71
CA TYR A 548 -8.11 16.47 -12.21
C TYR A 548 -8.97 15.92 -11.09
N TYR A 549 -8.78 16.44 -9.86
CA TYR A 549 -9.45 15.99 -8.66
C TYR A 549 -10.50 16.99 -8.20
N LYS A 550 -11.70 16.51 -7.83
CA LYS A 550 -12.79 17.28 -7.24
C LYS A 550 -13.12 16.73 -5.86
N ASN A 551 -13.63 17.61 -5.01
CA ASN A 551 -14.12 17.27 -3.67
C ASN A 551 -13.08 16.51 -2.82
N ARG A 552 -11.79 16.73 -3.00
CA ARG A 552 -10.75 16.03 -2.24
C ARG A 552 -11.00 16.21 -0.74
N ILE A 553 -11.09 15.09 -0.01
CA ILE A 553 -11.28 15.10 1.44
C ILE A 553 -9.93 15.38 2.08
N HIS A 554 -9.87 16.46 2.88
CA HIS A 554 -8.63 16.93 3.46
C HIS A 554 -8.79 17.29 4.93
N TYR A 555 -7.71 17.08 5.70
CA TYR A 555 -7.61 17.47 7.09
C TYR A 555 -6.63 18.63 7.26
N MET A 556 -7.08 19.71 7.85
CA MET A 556 -6.25 20.90 8.16
C MET A 556 -6.22 21.19 9.65
N GLY A 557 -6.20 20.16 10.48
CA GLY A 557 -6.07 20.32 11.92
C GLY A 557 -4.68 20.81 12.33
N THR A 558 -4.67 21.62 13.38
CA THR A 558 -3.44 21.96 14.11
C THR A 558 -3.37 21.08 15.37
N ALA A 559 -2.19 20.93 15.95
CA ALA A 559 -2.04 20.20 17.22
C ALA A 559 -2.92 20.72 18.37
N GLN A 560 -3.55 21.88 18.18
CA GLN A 560 -4.26 22.60 19.24
C GLN A 560 -5.80 22.52 19.18
N MET A 561 -6.39 22.12 18.04
CA MET A 561 -7.85 22.08 17.88
C MET A 561 -8.27 20.82 17.10
N SER A 562 -9.26 20.10 17.63
CA SER A 562 -9.96 19.08 16.87
C SER A 562 -10.83 19.73 15.81
N VAL A 563 -10.61 19.36 14.54
CA VAL A 563 -11.37 19.87 13.38
C VAL A 563 -11.87 18.71 12.54
N PRO A 564 -13.02 18.89 11.82
CA PRO A 564 -13.50 17.85 10.91
C PRO A 564 -12.69 17.83 9.61
N TYR A 565 -12.75 16.73 8.89
CA TYR A 565 -12.40 16.69 7.48
C TYR A 565 -13.38 17.55 6.66
N PHE A 566 -12.94 18.04 5.53
CA PHE A 566 -13.76 18.82 4.59
C PHE A 566 -13.35 18.55 3.15
N ASN A 567 -14.26 18.82 2.22
CA ASN A 567 -13.95 18.75 0.80
C ASN A 567 -13.23 20.02 0.33
N MET A 568 -12.08 19.85 -0.28
CA MET A 568 -11.29 20.96 -0.88
C MET A 568 -11.80 21.35 -2.26
N GLU A 569 -11.38 22.55 -2.69
CA GLU A 569 -11.47 23.00 -4.08
C GLU A 569 -10.70 22.08 -5.03
N PRO A 570 -11.03 22.09 -6.33
CA PRO A 570 -10.37 21.21 -7.30
C PRO A 570 -8.86 21.38 -7.36
N ILE A 571 -8.17 20.27 -7.60
CA ILE A 571 -6.72 20.17 -7.74
C ILE A 571 -6.39 19.63 -9.12
N ARG A 572 -5.37 20.22 -9.76
CA ARG A 572 -4.73 19.69 -10.97
C ARG A 572 -3.40 19.07 -10.61
N ALA A 573 -3.14 17.89 -11.10
CA ALA A 573 -1.84 17.23 -11.05
C ALA A 573 -1.38 16.88 -12.46
N TRP A 574 -0.11 17.07 -12.78
CA TRP A 574 0.51 16.58 -14.00
C TRP A 574 1.97 16.24 -13.74
N GLY A 575 2.52 15.39 -14.55
CA GLY A 575 3.92 15.02 -14.40
C GLY A 575 4.36 13.98 -15.41
N TYR A 576 5.62 13.58 -15.26
CA TYR A 576 6.23 12.50 -16.03
C TYR A 576 7.15 11.68 -15.13
N GLU A 577 7.28 10.42 -15.47
CA GLU A 577 8.13 9.48 -14.77
C GLU A 577 8.82 8.53 -15.73
N GLY A 578 9.93 7.98 -15.32
CA GLY A 578 10.65 6.99 -16.12
C GLY A 578 11.40 6.02 -15.23
N ASP A 579 11.55 4.80 -15.75
CA ASP A 579 12.34 3.71 -15.16
C ASP A 579 13.27 3.17 -16.23
N VAL A 580 14.57 3.07 -15.95
CA VAL A 580 15.60 2.48 -16.81
C VAL A 580 16.28 1.36 -16.05
N LYS A 581 16.35 0.17 -16.65
CA LYS A 581 17.14 -0.96 -16.16
C LYS A 581 18.07 -1.46 -17.27
N LEU A 582 19.32 -1.69 -16.90
CA LEU A 582 20.39 -2.16 -17.76
C LEU A 582 20.99 -3.43 -17.16
N ASP A 583 20.77 -4.58 -17.79
CA ASP A 583 21.55 -5.77 -17.53
C ASP A 583 22.82 -5.65 -18.39
N VAL A 584 23.91 -5.15 -17.79
CA VAL A 584 25.17 -4.92 -18.52
C VAL A 584 25.72 -6.26 -19.01
N ASN A 585 25.71 -7.24 -18.13
CA ASN A 585 26.04 -8.64 -18.40
C ASN A 585 25.34 -9.50 -17.33
N GLU A 586 25.68 -10.77 -17.24
CA GLU A 586 25.15 -11.72 -16.25
C GLU A 586 25.49 -11.39 -14.78
N TRP A 587 26.38 -10.43 -14.53
CA TRP A 587 26.84 -10.09 -13.18
C TRP A 587 26.45 -8.70 -12.71
N ILE A 588 26.17 -7.77 -13.64
CA ILE A 588 26.02 -6.33 -13.33
C ILE A 588 24.65 -5.85 -13.80
N LEU A 589 23.85 -5.40 -12.86
CA LEU A 589 22.58 -4.72 -13.08
C LEU A 589 22.69 -3.26 -12.64
N LEU A 590 22.26 -2.34 -13.48
CA LEU A 590 22.15 -0.91 -13.17
C LEU A 590 20.69 -0.48 -13.34
N GLY A 591 20.21 0.35 -12.43
CA GLY A 591 18.85 0.87 -12.49
C GLY A 591 18.77 2.33 -12.06
N THR A 592 17.86 3.07 -12.67
CA THR A 592 17.50 4.41 -12.22
C THR A 592 16.05 4.69 -12.58
N ASN A 593 15.35 5.36 -11.70
CA ASN A 593 14.04 5.92 -12.01
C ASN A 593 13.89 7.33 -11.46
N TRP A 594 13.00 8.09 -12.07
CA TRP A 594 12.73 9.45 -11.66
C TRP A 594 11.25 9.78 -11.80
N THR A 595 10.84 10.77 -11.04
CA THR A 595 9.49 11.30 -11.10
C THR A 595 9.51 12.82 -10.95
N PHE A 596 8.85 13.50 -11.87
CA PHE A 596 8.48 14.89 -11.74
C PHE A 596 6.95 15.00 -11.65
N GLN A 597 6.47 15.78 -10.68
CA GLN A 597 5.04 16.00 -10.46
C GLN A 597 4.77 17.44 -10.00
N ASP A 598 3.72 18.04 -10.54
CA ASP A 598 3.28 19.39 -10.17
C ASP A 598 1.80 19.36 -9.81
N LEU A 599 1.49 19.61 -8.55
CA LEU A 599 0.13 19.60 -8.01
C LEU A 599 -0.23 21.00 -7.56
N ARG A 600 -1.37 21.48 -8.04
CA ARG A 600 -1.83 22.85 -7.72
C ARG A 600 -3.31 22.90 -7.41
N ASN A 601 -3.64 23.73 -6.42
CA ASN A 601 -4.99 24.20 -6.20
C ASN A 601 -5.41 25.12 -7.36
N ILE A 602 -6.59 24.89 -7.94
CA ILE A 602 -7.01 25.60 -9.16
C ILE A 602 -7.78 26.88 -8.82
N ASN A 603 -8.49 26.89 -7.70
CA ASN A 603 -9.36 27.99 -7.33
C ASN A 603 -8.90 28.71 -6.06
N TYR A 604 -9.18 30.01 -5.97
CA TYR A 604 -8.99 30.77 -4.75
C TYR A 604 -10.01 30.36 -3.68
N ASN A 605 -9.54 29.99 -2.50
CA ASN A 605 -10.39 29.71 -1.36
C ASN A 605 -10.22 30.79 -0.29
N ALA A 606 -11.10 31.78 -0.33
CA ALA A 606 -11.07 32.95 0.60
C ALA A 606 -11.25 32.53 2.08
N LYS A 607 -12.02 31.47 2.37
CA LYS A 607 -12.25 31.03 3.75
C LYS A 607 -11.01 30.41 4.39
N GLN A 608 -10.14 29.85 3.58
CA GLN A 608 -8.91 29.17 4.01
C GLN A 608 -7.65 29.99 3.69
N GLY A 609 -7.76 31.12 2.99
CA GLY A 609 -6.63 31.93 2.56
C GLY A 609 -5.73 31.22 1.54
N ILE A 610 -6.20 30.14 0.89
CA ILE A 610 -5.44 29.39 -0.11
C ILE A 610 -5.56 30.12 -1.44
N LEU A 611 -4.39 30.47 -2.00
CA LEU A 611 -4.31 31.18 -3.27
C LEU A 611 -4.59 30.24 -4.45
N GLU A 612 -5.18 30.80 -5.51
CA GLU A 612 -5.24 30.15 -6.81
C GLU A 612 -3.83 29.78 -7.30
N ASP A 613 -3.69 28.65 -7.96
CA ASP A 613 -2.45 28.08 -8.46
C ASP A 613 -1.38 27.79 -7.37
N ALA A 614 -1.79 27.77 -6.09
CA ALA A 614 -0.89 27.42 -5.00
C ALA A 614 -0.47 25.95 -5.07
N ILE A 615 0.83 25.70 -4.89
CA ILE A 615 1.39 24.34 -4.85
C ILE A 615 0.86 23.62 -3.62
N ILE A 616 0.43 22.36 -3.80
CA ILE A 616 0.01 21.49 -2.71
C ILE A 616 1.21 21.19 -1.82
N PRO A 617 1.13 21.45 -0.51
CA PRO A 617 2.26 21.25 0.40
C PRO A 617 2.52 19.78 0.71
N ASN A 618 3.67 19.52 1.30
CA ASN A 618 4.12 18.18 1.76
C ASN A 618 4.28 17.15 0.64
N ILE A 619 4.44 17.59 -0.60
CA ILE A 619 4.61 16.72 -1.77
C ILE A 619 5.87 17.15 -2.49
N PRO A 620 6.93 16.31 -2.57
CA PRO A 620 8.12 16.61 -3.34
C PRO A 620 7.76 16.65 -4.84
N ARG A 621 8.29 17.66 -5.55
CA ARG A 621 8.04 17.81 -6.99
C ARG A 621 8.94 16.95 -7.85
N PHE A 622 10.16 16.66 -7.36
CA PHE A 622 11.10 15.80 -8.05
C PHE A 622 11.77 14.85 -7.07
N PHE A 623 11.87 13.59 -7.46
CA PHE A 623 12.66 12.59 -6.75
C PHE A 623 13.18 11.55 -7.72
N MET A 624 14.28 10.89 -7.33
CA MET A 624 14.99 9.95 -8.18
C MET A 624 15.63 8.84 -7.34
N ASN A 625 15.63 7.63 -7.85
CA ASN A 625 16.28 6.48 -7.25
C ASN A 625 17.35 5.94 -8.19
N TYR A 626 18.42 5.43 -7.62
CA TYR A 626 19.51 4.76 -8.33
C TYR A 626 19.76 3.40 -7.69
N MET A 627 20.18 2.45 -8.50
CA MET A 627 20.57 1.12 -8.07
C MET A 627 21.74 0.63 -8.92
N ALA A 628 22.70 0.00 -8.26
CA ALA A 628 23.73 -0.79 -8.89
C ALA A 628 23.88 -2.11 -8.12
N GLU A 629 23.92 -3.21 -8.83
CA GLU A 629 24.04 -4.54 -8.26
C GLU A 629 25.12 -5.31 -9.00
N PHE A 630 25.94 -5.99 -8.23
CA PHE A 630 26.87 -7.00 -8.71
C PHE A 630 26.50 -8.33 -8.05
N HIS A 631 26.32 -9.36 -8.83
CA HIS A 631 26.05 -10.70 -8.32
C HIS A 631 26.85 -11.77 -9.07
N MET A 632 27.19 -12.84 -8.37
CA MET A 632 27.96 -13.93 -8.92
C MET A 632 27.71 -15.21 -8.13
N GLY A 633 27.52 -16.31 -8.84
CA GLY A 633 27.42 -17.65 -8.26
C GLY A 633 28.75 -18.41 -8.26
N ASP A 634 28.79 -19.53 -7.54
CA ASP A 634 29.90 -20.49 -7.49
C ASP A 634 31.27 -19.87 -7.13
N ILE A 635 31.29 -18.93 -6.17
CA ILE A 635 32.52 -18.18 -5.80
C ILE A 635 33.38 -19.01 -4.84
N PHE A 636 32.82 -19.49 -3.74
CA PHE A 636 33.54 -20.22 -2.68
C PHE A 636 33.18 -21.69 -2.66
N ASN A 637 31.92 -22.02 -2.97
CA ASN A 637 31.39 -23.36 -3.02
C ASN A 637 30.44 -23.49 -4.20
N LYS A 638 30.23 -24.75 -4.65
CA LYS A 638 29.18 -25.01 -5.65
C LYS A 638 27.81 -24.62 -5.11
N ASN A 639 27.03 -23.93 -5.90
CA ASN A 639 25.69 -23.44 -5.57
C ASN A 639 25.68 -22.43 -4.41
N ASP A 640 26.74 -21.63 -4.27
CA ASP A 640 26.70 -20.41 -3.48
C ASP A 640 26.44 -19.20 -4.37
N PHE A 641 26.04 -18.09 -3.75
CA PHE A 641 25.74 -16.85 -4.46
C PHE A 641 26.12 -15.67 -3.59
N VAL A 642 26.82 -14.70 -4.18
CA VAL A 642 27.15 -13.43 -3.56
C VAL A 642 26.49 -12.31 -4.34
N LYS A 643 25.86 -11.38 -3.62
CA LYS A 643 25.29 -10.16 -4.16
C LYS A 643 25.79 -8.96 -3.39
N LEU A 644 26.30 -7.97 -4.11
CA LEU A 644 26.68 -6.67 -3.59
C LEU A 644 25.74 -5.64 -4.22
N TRP A 645 25.18 -4.75 -3.45
CA TRP A 645 24.31 -3.72 -3.99
C TRP A 645 24.56 -2.36 -3.37
N TRP A 646 24.34 -1.34 -4.19
CA TRP A 646 24.27 0.06 -3.80
C TRP A 646 22.96 0.63 -4.27
N ALA A 647 22.30 1.41 -3.43
CA ALA A 647 21.10 2.15 -3.76
C ALA A 647 21.20 3.58 -3.27
N ALA A 648 20.61 4.52 -4.01
CA ALA A 648 20.55 5.90 -3.57
C ALA A 648 19.19 6.52 -3.87
N ASN A 649 18.79 7.45 -3.01
CA ASN A 649 17.54 8.17 -3.07
C ASN A 649 17.80 9.66 -3.05
N TYR A 650 17.41 10.38 -4.11
CA TYR A 650 17.37 11.83 -4.14
C TYR A 650 15.93 12.31 -4.01
N THR A 651 15.70 13.32 -3.18
CA THR A 651 14.42 14.00 -3.05
C THR A 651 14.68 15.50 -3.02
N ASP A 652 14.02 16.24 -3.90
CA ASP A 652 14.12 17.70 -3.97
C ASP A 652 13.39 18.37 -2.80
N GLU A 653 13.73 19.64 -2.51
CA GLU A 653 13.07 20.41 -1.46
C GLU A 653 11.58 20.63 -1.74
N TYR A 654 10.78 20.70 -0.69
CA TYR A 654 9.35 20.99 -0.83
C TYR A 654 8.78 21.76 0.38
N TYR A 655 7.68 22.48 0.18
CA TYR A 655 7.06 23.24 1.24
C TYR A 655 6.31 22.38 2.25
N TYR A 656 6.52 22.70 3.54
CA TYR A 656 5.70 22.21 4.63
C TYR A 656 4.58 23.23 4.90
N GLY A 657 3.34 22.82 4.62
CA GLY A 657 2.18 23.73 4.69
C GLY A 657 2.05 24.65 3.47
N TRP A 658 0.90 25.26 3.35
CA TRP A 658 0.56 26.13 2.24
C TRP A 658 1.48 27.35 2.17
N LYS A 659 1.93 27.70 0.98
CA LYS A 659 2.62 28.94 0.72
C LYS A 659 1.60 30.09 0.64
N LEU A 660 1.25 30.65 1.78
CA LEU A 660 0.26 31.74 1.90
C LEU A 660 0.87 33.13 1.69
N SER A 661 2.20 33.26 1.74
CA SER A 661 2.91 34.51 1.52
C SER A 661 4.35 34.25 1.06
N SER A 662 5.01 35.28 0.55
CA SER A 662 6.45 35.24 0.20
C SER A 662 7.37 35.00 1.40
N ARG A 663 6.88 35.17 2.62
CA ARG A 663 7.62 34.95 3.87
C ARG A 663 7.55 33.51 4.40
N GLN A 664 6.73 32.65 3.77
CA GLN A 664 6.70 31.22 4.16
C GLN A 664 8.03 30.56 3.80
N SER A 665 8.82 30.26 4.81
CA SER A 665 10.14 29.65 4.67
C SER A 665 10.21 28.20 5.17
N ARG A 666 9.08 27.62 5.66
CA ARG A 666 9.08 26.24 6.14
C ARG A 666 9.16 25.29 4.96
N LYS A 667 10.33 24.71 4.76
CA LYS A 667 10.62 23.74 3.74
C LYS A 667 11.18 22.48 4.38
N VAL A 668 10.90 21.34 3.79
CA VAL A 668 11.68 20.12 3.95
C VAL A 668 12.83 20.23 2.95
N GLU A 669 14.05 20.12 3.43
CA GLU A 669 15.26 20.28 2.64
C GLU A 669 15.46 19.11 1.68
N ALA A 670 16.17 19.34 0.57
CA ALA A 670 16.57 18.29 -0.33
C ALA A 670 17.49 17.30 0.36
N SER A 671 17.41 16.02 0.00
CA SER A 671 18.24 14.97 0.59
C SER A 671 18.76 13.99 -0.46
N PHE A 672 19.94 13.41 -0.20
CA PHE A 672 20.55 12.36 -1.01
C PHE A 672 21.09 11.24 -0.11
N SER A 673 20.24 10.30 0.26
CA SER A 673 20.63 9.16 1.08
C SER A 673 21.13 8.00 0.22
N GLN A 674 22.10 7.25 0.76
CA GLN A 674 22.74 6.14 0.06
C GLN A 674 22.85 4.93 0.98
N ASP A 675 22.52 3.76 0.44
CA ASP A 675 22.52 2.48 1.14
C ASP A 675 23.48 1.51 0.45
N LEU A 676 24.12 0.64 1.22
CA LEU A 676 25.01 -0.42 0.75
C LEU A 676 24.63 -1.75 1.40
N GLY A 677 24.81 -2.84 0.69
CA GLY A 677 24.61 -4.17 1.28
C GLY A 677 25.38 -5.27 0.59
N VAL A 678 25.56 -6.35 1.33
CA VAL A 678 26.12 -7.61 0.88
C VAL A 678 25.19 -8.74 1.31
N GLU A 679 24.99 -9.70 0.42
CA GLU A 679 24.29 -10.93 0.66
C GLU A 679 25.18 -12.11 0.26
N TYR A 680 25.18 -13.16 1.06
CA TYR A 680 25.80 -14.43 0.77
C TYR A 680 24.81 -15.55 1.05
N SER A 681 24.56 -16.41 0.07
CA SER A 681 23.68 -17.55 0.23
C SER A 681 24.37 -18.85 -0.20
N VAL A 682 23.93 -19.94 0.39
CA VAL A 682 24.46 -21.30 0.13
C VAL A 682 23.30 -22.29 -0.02
N TRP A 683 23.63 -23.48 -0.58
CA TRP A 683 22.69 -24.59 -0.78
C TRP A 683 21.48 -24.17 -1.63
N ASP A 684 21.73 -23.60 -2.81
CA ASP A 684 20.68 -23.11 -3.70
C ASP A 684 19.75 -22.11 -3.02
N ASN A 685 20.34 -21.12 -2.36
CA ASN A 685 19.64 -20.05 -1.64
C ASN A 685 18.75 -20.54 -0.46
N LYS A 686 19.01 -21.75 0.07
CA LYS A 686 18.27 -22.27 1.23
C LYS A 686 18.70 -21.59 2.53
N LEU A 687 19.98 -21.22 2.67
CA LEU A 687 20.47 -20.44 3.79
C LEU A 687 21.14 -19.19 3.25
N ALA A 688 20.65 -18.03 3.66
CA ALA A 688 21.17 -16.74 3.28
C ALA A 688 21.52 -15.89 4.51
N TRP A 689 22.58 -15.11 4.37
CA TRP A 689 23.00 -14.10 5.31
C TRP A 689 23.18 -12.77 4.58
N SER A 690 22.76 -11.67 5.18
CA SER A 690 23.03 -10.32 4.67
C SER A 690 23.52 -9.38 5.75
N PHE A 691 24.24 -8.35 5.29
CA PHE A 691 24.64 -7.19 6.08
C PHE A 691 24.40 -5.93 5.26
N GLU A 692 23.78 -4.95 5.88
CA GLU A 692 23.33 -3.72 5.23
C GLU A 692 23.71 -2.50 6.06
N VAL A 693 24.04 -1.42 5.38
CA VAL A 693 24.25 -0.10 5.97
C VAL A 693 23.35 0.88 5.24
N ASP A 694 22.29 1.28 5.90
CA ASP A 694 21.38 2.31 5.38
C ASP A 694 21.93 3.70 5.70
N ASN A 695 21.79 4.63 4.75
CA ASN A 695 22.26 6.00 4.89
C ASN A 695 23.74 6.06 5.32
N PHE A 696 24.63 5.34 4.60
CA PHE A 696 26.02 5.14 5.01
C PHE A 696 26.82 6.45 5.09
N MET A 697 26.36 7.51 4.40
CA MET A 697 26.98 8.84 4.49
C MET A 697 26.48 9.66 5.69
N ASP A 698 25.52 9.13 6.46
CA ASP A 698 24.93 9.77 7.64
C ASP A 698 24.25 11.12 7.34
N GLU A 699 23.60 11.20 6.20
CA GLU A 699 22.85 12.38 5.77
C GLU A 699 21.63 12.62 6.68
N THR A 700 21.37 13.87 7.04
CA THR A 700 20.15 14.23 7.80
C THR A 700 18.95 14.29 6.85
N VAL A 701 18.09 13.31 6.92
CA VAL A 701 16.92 13.18 6.03
C VAL A 701 15.64 13.55 6.77
N TYR A 702 14.81 14.38 6.15
CA TYR A 702 13.48 14.74 6.63
C TYR A 702 12.42 14.27 5.63
N ASP A 703 11.44 13.52 6.11
CA ASP A 703 10.20 13.24 5.37
C ASP A 703 9.05 14.15 5.85
N LYS A 704 9.18 14.73 7.03
CA LYS A 704 8.27 15.70 7.64
C LYS A 704 9.08 16.84 8.25
N PHE A 705 8.58 18.06 8.15
CA PHE A 705 9.25 19.21 8.75
C PHE A 705 9.37 19.05 10.26
N GLY A 706 10.58 19.19 10.77
CA GLY A 706 10.85 19.15 12.20
C GLY A 706 11.10 17.76 12.78
N GLU A 707 11.08 16.72 11.96
CA GLU A 707 11.37 15.36 12.41
C GLU A 707 12.36 14.69 11.45
N SER A 708 13.64 14.62 11.85
CA SER A 708 14.62 13.87 11.08
C SER A 708 14.41 12.37 11.25
N LYS A 709 14.69 11.63 10.19
CA LYS A 709 14.75 10.16 10.20
C LYS A 709 15.99 9.68 10.97
N PRO A 710 16.06 8.38 11.32
CA PRO A 710 17.32 7.80 11.78
C PRO A 710 18.46 8.13 10.81
N GLY A 711 19.64 8.47 11.35
CA GLY A 711 20.85 8.63 10.59
C GLY A 711 21.35 7.30 10.03
N ARG A 712 22.66 7.06 10.05
CA ARG A 712 23.23 5.77 9.61
C ARG A 712 22.73 4.62 10.48
N THR A 713 22.24 3.55 9.82
CA THR A 713 21.81 2.33 10.49
C THR A 713 22.49 1.09 9.92
N PHE A 714 22.69 0.11 10.77
CA PHE A 714 23.26 -1.18 10.42
C PHE A 714 22.22 -2.26 10.62
N ALA A 715 22.15 -3.21 9.70
CA ALA A 715 21.27 -4.37 9.81
C ALA A 715 21.98 -5.64 9.36
N THR A 716 21.67 -6.75 10.01
CA THR A 716 22.07 -8.09 9.56
C THR A 716 20.87 -9.02 9.62
N LYS A 717 20.76 -9.93 8.65
CA LYS A 717 19.68 -10.90 8.56
C LYS A 717 20.20 -12.28 8.22
N ILE A 718 19.58 -13.27 8.84
CA ILE A 718 19.75 -14.69 8.49
C ILE A 718 18.37 -15.23 8.08
N ARG A 719 18.31 -15.96 6.97
CA ARG A 719 17.10 -16.62 6.49
C ARG A 719 17.39 -18.06 6.12
N TYR A 720 16.50 -18.95 6.51
CA TYR A 720 16.49 -20.35 6.11
C TYR A 720 15.17 -20.67 5.40
N SER A 721 15.26 -21.22 4.20
CA SER A 721 14.12 -21.64 3.39
C SER A 721 14.30 -23.07 2.93
N PHE A 722 13.37 -23.92 3.32
CA PHE A 722 13.29 -25.32 2.89
C PHE A 722 12.00 -25.52 2.09
N ARG A 723 12.13 -26.10 0.89
CA ARG A 723 11.02 -26.38 -0.04
C ARG A 723 11.00 -27.84 -0.43
#